data_dd1360ff88423ede7270dcb2324bae77
#
_entry.id   dd1360ff88423ede7270dcb2324bae77
#
_cell.length_a   1.000
_cell.length_b   1.000
_cell.length_c   1.000
_cell.angle_alpha   90.00
_cell.angle_beta   90.00
_cell.angle_gamma   90.00
#
_symmetry.space_group_name_H-M   'P 1'
#
loop_
_entity.id
_entity.type
_entity.pdbx_description
1 polymer ?
#
loop_
_entity_poly.entity_id
_entity_poly.type
_entity_poly.pdbx_seq_one_letter_code
_entity_poly.pdbx_strand_id
1 'polypeptide(L)'
;MTFNHLVLVGGGHSNVLLMHKWLMQPKLMPSHPITIISRDSHLVYSAKFPSVIANLISLEESLIDVASFAKSAKVAFIQEEVKNIQFKQNKIIFKNRPAISYSDLVINCGSRTKVSKQFEELVQKKIAFPVKPFSESYKYILEEDKFDSYDELPFVIIGSGLAAVEIAFALRKRWKNRPLILVCKLQKLSDKFIFWLKKFKIILKPKINFNYKRILLCTGNAPHPWIENNYLRLDSRGRIITNATLKSEQFSNIYAIGDCAYIGKSQLNSSGILAVKAVKRLSENIQNNLNKKRLKKWYPQKKGLQIVNLFNGSNQSAFAVYGQFIIGPNINLWKLKNKLDNDFLAKLNPPVMRIESKKENIDCRGCASKVSQDILNKALKNSQLIDFVVNTEDASEIYKNEKEIILQSTDGFPALVSDPWLNGRITTLHACSDLWACGAKLSSAQVVISLPKVNYEFQDYLLSQSLNAIKFTIEELGGGLLGGHTFETRNFVAKPYEFGIDISLSVQGIIKNGKKPWKKNGLKSGDILLLSRPLGVGIIFAAQMQNINLFNSTNLLYKSLRTSQQILVDQIYQVQDNLGENIVNAATDITGFGFIGHLKEMINSSNLYRKNHNQNEIKAVLNLMAFNSYPNVMELIRKGVRSTLFDSNKKIYDEIVEKKFAQREIIFDLEEGLNSAKISEKIELLLDPQTCGPLLISCKPKYEKYFKNNWYKVGRICDKDI
;
A
#
# COMPACT_ATOMS: atom_id res chain seq x y z
N MET A 1 -1.56 25.89 -23.14
CA MET A 1 -2.66 25.94 -22.11
C MET A 1 -2.40 24.86 -21.10
N THR A 2 -2.49 25.13 -19.81
CA THR A 2 -2.36 24.10 -18.78
C THR A 2 -3.65 23.28 -18.77
N PHE A 3 -3.53 21.96 -18.82
CA PHE A 3 -4.67 21.08 -18.76
C PHE A 3 -5.43 21.23 -17.42
N ASN A 4 -6.75 21.21 -17.49
CA ASN A 4 -7.58 21.35 -16.29
C ASN A 4 -7.46 20.10 -15.42
N HIS A 5 -6.73 20.21 -14.31
CA HIS A 5 -6.45 19.11 -13.40
C HIS A 5 -6.60 19.60 -11.95
N LEU A 6 -7.54 19.06 -11.22
CA LEU A 6 -7.70 19.32 -9.81
C LEU A 6 -6.86 18.32 -9.01
N VAL A 7 -5.94 18.83 -8.20
CA VAL A 7 -5.14 17.97 -7.34
C VAL A 7 -5.46 18.21 -5.87
N LEU A 8 -5.71 17.14 -5.13
CA LEU A 8 -5.94 17.11 -3.69
C LEU A 8 -4.66 16.62 -3.00
N VAL A 9 -3.97 17.48 -2.27
CA VAL A 9 -2.76 17.11 -1.51
C VAL A 9 -3.11 16.80 -0.07
N GLY A 10 -2.83 15.56 0.32
CA GLY A 10 -3.07 15.00 1.64
C GLY A 10 -4.36 14.18 1.75
N GLY A 11 -4.27 12.99 2.35
CA GLY A 11 -5.42 12.12 2.67
C GLY A 11 -6.27 12.62 3.86
N GLY A 12 -6.17 13.92 4.22
CA GLY A 12 -6.87 14.48 5.38
C GLY A 12 -8.40 14.37 5.30
N HIS A 13 -9.05 14.41 6.46
CA HIS A 13 -10.51 14.22 6.60
C HIS A 13 -11.34 15.06 5.62
N SER A 14 -10.91 16.31 5.33
CA SER A 14 -11.66 17.19 4.42
C SER A 14 -11.62 16.71 2.98
N ASN A 15 -10.48 16.20 2.50
CA ASN A 15 -10.37 15.66 1.15
C ASN A 15 -11.19 14.36 1.00
N VAL A 16 -11.19 13.49 2.01
CA VAL A 16 -12.01 12.28 2.01
C VAL A 16 -13.51 12.66 2.02
N LEU A 17 -13.93 13.60 2.87
CA LEU A 17 -15.30 14.09 2.89
C LEU A 17 -15.70 14.81 1.60
N LEU A 18 -14.77 15.46 0.93
CA LEU A 18 -14.99 16.08 -0.37
C LEU A 18 -15.30 15.02 -1.43
N MET A 19 -14.51 13.96 -1.48
CA MET A 19 -14.78 12.80 -2.35
C MET A 19 -16.11 12.11 -2.00
N HIS A 20 -16.39 11.90 -0.70
CA HIS A 20 -17.70 11.39 -0.25
C HIS A 20 -18.86 12.26 -0.75
N LYS A 21 -18.71 13.59 -0.65
CA LYS A 21 -19.74 14.51 -1.12
C LYS A 21 -19.97 14.40 -2.63
N TRP A 22 -18.91 14.25 -3.41
CA TRP A 22 -19.00 14.05 -4.86
C TRP A 22 -19.64 12.70 -5.22
N LEU A 23 -19.33 11.65 -4.46
CA LEU A 23 -19.96 10.33 -4.61
C LEU A 23 -21.46 10.39 -4.35
N MET A 24 -21.89 11.07 -3.28
CA MET A 24 -23.31 11.23 -2.95
C MET A 24 -24.04 12.25 -3.82
N GLN A 25 -23.33 13.20 -4.41
CA GLN A 25 -23.85 14.27 -5.26
C GLN A 25 -22.98 14.46 -6.51
N PRO A 26 -23.03 13.53 -7.49
CA PRO A 26 -22.15 13.55 -8.67
C PRO A 26 -22.19 14.86 -9.48
N LYS A 27 -23.32 15.58 -9.45
CA LYS A 27 -23.45 16.91 -10.09
C LYS A 27 -22.49 17.97 -9.53
N LEU A 28 -21.95 17.76 -8.31
CA LEU A 28 -20.98 18.66 -7.70
C LEU A 28 -19.53 18.26 -8.00
N MET A 29 -19.32 17.13 -8.64
CA MET A 29 -17.98 16.68 -9.04
C MET A 29 -17.52 17.46 -10.27
N PRO A 30 -16.26 17.96 -10.26
CA PRO A 30 -15.65 18.54 -11.47
C PRO A 30 -15.65 17.58 -12.65
N SER A 31 -15.80 18.11 -13.86
CA SER A 31 -15.82 17.32 -15.11
C SER A 31 -14.43 16.97 -15.66
N HIS A 32 -13.37 17.54 -15.09
CA HIS A 32 -11.99 17.28 -15.48
C HIS A 32 -11.32 16.28 -14.52
N PRO A 33 -10.15 15.74 -14.88
CA PRO A 33 -9.41 14.80 -14.05
C PRO A 33 -9.15 15.31 -12.63
N ILE A 34 -9.28 14.41 -11.66
CA ILE A 34 -9.02 14.69 -10.25
C ILE A 34 -8.03 13.65 -9.73
N THR A 35 -7.00 14.10 -9.04
CA THR A 35 -6.00 13.23 -8.40
C THR A 35 -5.90 13.57 -6.92
N ILE A 36 -5.88 12.56 -6.05
CA ILE A 36 -5.49 12.72 -4.66
C ILE A 36 -4.09 12.14 -4.44
N ILE A 37 -3.25 12.90 -3.75
CA ILE A 37 -1.88 12.50 -3.39
C ILE A 37 -1.84 12.34 -1.88
N SER A 38 -1.48 11.15 -1.40
CA SER A 38 -1.34 10.85 0.01
C SER A 38 -0.13 9.95 0.25
N ARG A 39 0.64 10.21 1.33
CA ARG A 39 1.76 9.36 1.72
C ARG A 39 1.32 7.93 2.03
N ASP A 40 0.18 7.79 2.70
CA ASP A 40 -0.38 6.52 3.13
C ASP A 40 -1.72 6.27 2.43
N SER A 41 -2.03 5.01 2.13
CA SER A 41 -3.33 4.61 1.57
C SER A 41 -4.47 4.74 2.57
N HIS A 42 -4.15 4.78 3.86
CA HIS A 42 -5.08 4.90 4.97
C HIS A 42 -4.71 6.07 5.88
N LEU A 43 -5.71 6.65 6.50
CA LEU A 43 -5.55 7.71 7.51
C LEU A 43 -6.06 7.21 8.86
N VAL A 44 -5.27 7.39 9.91
CA VAL A 44 -5.73 7.15 11.29
C VAL A 44 -6.69 8.27 11.72
N TYR A 45 -7.91 7.93 12.09
CA TYR A 45 -8.86 8.89 12.64
C TYR A 45 -8.43 9.35 14.04
N SER A 46 -7.93 10.56 14.10
CA SER A 46 -7.26 11.12 15.29
C SER A 46 -8.11 11.12 16.57
N ALA A 47 -9.44 11.25 16.47
CA ALA A 47 -10.34 11.24 17.62
C ALA A 47 -10.43 9.87 18.30
N LYS A 48 -10.21 8.77 17.55
CA LYS A 48 -10.18 7.41 18.08
C LYS A 48 -8.79 6.93 18.49
N PHE A 49 -7.74 7.64 18.11
CA PHE A 49 -6.37 7.23 18.38
C PHE A 49 -6.10 7.00 19.89
N PRO A 50 -6.60 7.81 20.85
CA PRO A 50 -6.47 7.51 22.28
C PRO A 50 -7.11 6.17 22.66
N SER A 51 -8.22 5.76 22.04
CA SER A 51 -8.86 4.46 22.30
C SER A 51 -8.03 3.30 21.78
N VAL A 52 -7.33 3.48 20.64
CA VAL A 52 -6.34 2.51 20.12
C VAL A 52 -5.16 2.38 21.08
N ILE A 53 -4.61 3.50 21.57
CA ILE A 53 -3.54 3.48 22.58
C ILE A 53 -4.00 2.74 23.85
N ALA A 54 -5.22 2.98 24.32
CA ALA A 54 -5.79 2.33 25.49
C ALA A 54 -6.11 0.83 25.28
N ASN A 55 -5.86 0.28 24.09
CA ASN A 55 -6.18 -1.10 23.70
C ASN A 55 -7.68 -1.45 23.87
N LEU A 56 -8.57 -0.48 23.61
CA LEU A 56 -10.02 -0.66 23.61
C LEU A 56 -10.59 -1.02 22.24
N ILE A 57 -9.90 -0.60 21.19
CA ILE A 57 -10.19 -0.91 19.80
C ILE A 57 -8.88 -1.22 19.09
N SER A 58 -8.94 -1.96 18.00
CA SER A 58 -7.78 -2.18 17.12
C SER A 58 -7.43 -0.91 16.36
N LEU A 59 -6.21 -0.85 15.79
CA LEU A 59 -5.83 0.26 14.91
C LEU A 59 -6.74 0.29 13.68
N GLU A 60 -7.05 -0.88 13.13
CA GLU A 60 -7.90 -1.08 11.95
C GLU A 60 -9.28 -0.43 12.10
N GLU A 61 -9.90 -0.53 13.28
CA GLU A 61 -11.19 0.11 13.58
C GLU A 61 -11.15 1.65 13.60
N SER A 62 -9.96 2.23 13.60
CA SER A 62 -9.74 3.67 13.56
C SER A 62 -9.33 4.22 12.20
N LEU A 63 -9.22 3.35 11.18
CA LEU A 63 -8.68 3.74 9.88
C LEU A 63 -9.76 4.21 8.91
N ILE A 64 -9.36 5.13 8.05
CA ILE A 64 -10.11 5.60 6.90
C ILE A 64 -9.32 5.19 5.65
N ASP A 65 -9.92 4.39 4.79
CA ASP A 65 -9.32 3.95 3.54
C ASP A 65 -9.43 5.00 2.44
N VAL A 66 -8.39 5.81 2.30
CA VAL A 66 -8.33 6.91 1.32
C VAL A 66 -8.27 6.37 -0.11
N ALA A 67 -7.55 5.26 -0.34
CA ALA A 67 -7.38 4.67 -1.66
C ALA A 67 -8.69 4.10 -2.22
N SER A 68 -9.43 3.32 -1.41
CA SER A 68 -10.74 2.78 -1.81
C SER A 68 -11.78 3.90 -1.98
N PHE A 69 -11.71 4.94 -1.16
CA PHE A 69 -12.56 6.12 -1.33
C PHE A 69 -12.29 6.85 -2.64
N ALA A 70 -11.02 7.08 -2.96
CA ALA A 70 -10.63 7.72 -4.21
C ALA A 70 -11.15 6.91 -5.42
N LYS A 71 -10.97 5.59 -5.39
CA LYS A 71 -11.48 4.69 -6.42
C LYS A 71 -13.00 4.79 -6.57
N SER A 72 -13.76 4.68 -5.47
CA SER A 72 -15.23 4.76 -5.48
C SER A 72 -15.72 6.11 -6.02
N ALA A 73 -15.02 7.19 -5.70
CA ALA A 73 -15.29 8.54 -6.18
C ALA A 73 -14.72 8.81 -7.59
N LYS A 74 -14.11 7.82 -8.26
CA LYS A 74 -13.45 7.97 -9.56
C LYS A 74 -12.38 9.06 -9.57
N VAL A 75 -11.62 9.16 -8.48
CA VAL A 75 -10.46 10.04 -8.29
C VAL A 75 -9.20 9.18 -8.39
N ALA A 76 -8.22 9.60 -9.17
CA ALA A 76 -6.94 8.90 -9.23
C ALA A 76 -6.21 9.00 -7.89
N PHE A 77 -5.63 7.89 -7.43
CA PHE A 77 -4.90 7.83 -6.17
C PHE A 77 -3.40 7.65 -6.42
N ILE A 78 -2.61 8.58 -5.89
CA ILE A 78 -1.15 8.52 -5.91
C ILE A 78 -0.66 8.35 -4.48
N GLN A 79 -0.05 7.20 -4.20
CA GLN A 79 0.58 6.95 -2.91
C GLN A 79 2.03 7.43 -2.93
N GLU A 80 2.22 8.73 -2.60
CA GLU A 80 3.55 9.35 -2.62
C GLU A 80 3.64 10.51 -1.63
N GLU A 81 4.86 10.81 -1.17
CA GLU A 81 5.14 11.97 -0.34
C GLU A 81 5.51 13.18 -1.19
N VAL A 82 4.83 14.31 -0.96
CA VAL A 82 5.14 15.57 -1.61
C VAL A 82 6.45 16.12 -1.04
N LYS A 83 7.47 16.29 -1.90
CA LYS A 83 8.74 16.90 -1.53
C LYS A 83 8.68 18.42 -1.51
N ASN A 84 8.02 18.99 -2.52
CA ASN A 84 7.86 20.45 -2.67
C ASN A 84 6.69 20.77 -3.60
N ILE A 85 6.20 22.00 -3.57
CA ILE A 85 5.20 22.53 -4.52
C ILE A 85 5.72 23.84 -5.09
N GLN A 86 5.92 23.89 -6.40
CA GLN A 86 6.28 25.08 -7.15
C GLN A 86 5.01 25.84 -7.53
N PHE A 87 4.51 26.67 -6.63
CA PHE A 87 3.21 27.34 -6.76
C PHE A 87 3.11 28.24 -8.00
N LYS A 88 4.20 28.92 -8.39
CA LYS A 88 4.23 29.78 -9.59
C LYS A 88 4.14 28.99 -10.90
N GLN A 89 4.69 27.78 -10.93
CA GLN A 89 4.66 26.88 -12.10
C GLN A 89 3.48 25.91 -12.05
N ASN A 90 2.68 25.90 -10.99
CA ASN A 90 1.60 24.95 -10.74
C ASN A 90 2.06 23.49 -10.82
N LYS A 91 3.21 23.16 -10.20
CA LYS A 91 3.82 21.84 -10.20
C LYS A 91 4.02 21.29 -8.79
N ILE A 92 3.70 20.01 -8.61
CA ILE A 92 3.97 19.24 -7.39
C ILE A 92 5.19 18.39 -7.65
N ILE A 93 6.20 18.49 -6.80
CA ILE A 93 7.50 17.85 -6.93
C ILE A 93 7.59 16.65 -5.98
N PHE A 94 8.05 15.53 -6.48
CA PHE A 94 8.31 14.29 -5.75
C PHE A 94 9.81 13.99 -5.70
N LYS A 95 10.20 12.94 -4.96
CA LYS A 95 11.61 12.55 -4.85
C LYS A 95 12.08 11.79 -6.09
N ASN A 96 11.29 10.81 -6.55
CA ASN A 96 11.73 9.79 -7.50
C ASN A 96 10.80 9.66 -8.73
N ARG A 97 9.98 10.67 -9.00
CA ARG A 97 9.09 10.68 -10.15
C ARG A 97 8.93 12.10 -10.72
N PRO A 98 8.44 12.25 -11.97
CA PRO A 98 8.19 13.57 -12.55
C PRO A 98 7.20 14.38 -11.75
N ALA A 99 7.33 15.70 -11.85
CA ALA A 99 6.36 16.62 -11.31
C ALA A 99 4.98 16.42 -11.93
N ILE A 100 3.95 16.69 -11.15
CA ILE A 100 2.56 16.70 -11.60
C ILE A 100 2.09 18.15 -11.69
N SER A 101 1.56 18.53 -12.84
CA SER A 101 0.95 19.84 -13.05
C SER A 101 -0.50 19.86 -12.58
N TYR A 102 -0.97 21.00 -12.08
CA TYR A 102 -2.36 21.22 -11.67
C TYR A 102 -2.91 22.54 -12.19
N SER A 103 -4.20 22.62 -12.45
CA SER A 103 -4.92 23.88 -12.65
C SER A 103 -5.41 24.44 -11.31
N ASP A 104 -5.95 23.58 -10.47
CA ASP A 104 -6.46 23.90 -9.14
C ASP A 104 -5.90 22.93 -8.09
N LEU A 105 -5.60 23.44 -6.92
CA LEU A 105 -4.98 22.69 -5.83
C LEU A 105 -5.78 22.82 -4.54
N VAL A 106 -6.04 21.69 -3.87
CA VAL A 106 -6.61 21.67 -2.51
C VAL A 106 -5.58 21.06 -1.55
N ILE A 107 -5.13 21.83 -0.57
CA ILE A 107 -4.17 21.38 0.44
C ILE A 107 -4.91 21.00 1.72
N ASN A 108 -4.85 19.72 2.09
CA ASN A 108 -5.38 19.17 3.33
C ASN A 108 -4.42 18.10 3.90
N CYS A 109 -3.15 18.46 4.01
CA CYS A 109 -2.09 17.57 4.50
C CYS A 109 -2.01 17.48 6.04
N GLY A 110 -2.88 18.20 6.77
CA GLY A 110 -2.84 18.24 8.22
C GLY A 110 -1.62 18.99 8.77
N SER A 111 -1.07 18.49 9.89
CA SER A 111 0.12 19.04 10.56
C SER A 111 0.98 17.93 11.11
N ARG A 112 2.27 18.16 11.25
CA ARG A 112 3.20 17.30 12.01
C ARG A 112 3.30 17.75 13.47
N THR A 113 3.89 16.91 14.32
CA THR A 113 4.25 17.30 15.68
C THR A 113 5.36 18.34 15.65
N LYS A 114 5.23 19.42 16.44
CA LYS A 114 6.29 20.43 16.58
C LYS A 114 7.46 19.82 17.39
N VAL A 115 8.60 19.68 16.77
CA VAL A 115 9.86 19.28 17.42
C VAL A 115 10.70 20.54 17.61
N SER A 116 10.98 20.90 18.88
CA SER A 116 11.90 22.02 19.15
C SER A 116 13.35 21.55 19.07
N LYS A 117 14.30 22.47 18.80
CA LYS A 117 15.74 22.18 18.61
C LYS A 117 16.30 21.23 19.69
N GLN A 118 15.92 21.41 20.94
CA GLN A 118 16.38 20.57 22.06
C GLN A 118 15.98 19.09 21.97
N PHE A 119 14.98 18.75 21.12
CA PHE A 119 14.51 17.36 20.93
C PHE A 119 14.93 16.76 19.58
N GLU A 120 15.52 17.53 18.66
CA GLU A 120 15.89 17.06 17.33
C GLU A 120 16.88 15.89 17.39
N GLU A 121 17.93 16.02 18.21
CA GLU A 121 18.91 14.96 18.43
C GLU A 121 18.30 13.71 19.05
N LEU A 122 17.39 13.86 20.02
CA LEU A 122 16.69 12.75 20.65
C LEU A 122 15.77 12.01 19.67
N VAL A 123 15.15 12.75 18.75
CA VAL A 123 14.34 12.14 17.68
C VAL A 123 15.23 11.39 16.68
N GLN A 124 16.36 11.95 16.28
CA GLN A 124 17.33 11.28 15.40
C GLN A 124 17.86 9.97 16.04
N LYS A 125 18.15 9.99 17.33
CA LYS A 125 18.60 8.82 18.13
C LYS A 125 17.45 7.85 18.46
N LYS A 126 16.22 8.09 18.02
CA LYS A 126 15.02 7.30 18.35
C LYS A 126 14.73 7.17 19.86
N ILE A 127 15.17 8.13 20.65
CA ILE A 127 14.88 8.26 22.09
C ILE A 127 13.53 8.96 22.31
N ALA A 128 13.24 9.94 21.46
CA ALA A 128 11.97 10.67 21.46
C ALA A 128 11.21 10.43 20.15
N PHE A 129 9.90 10.19 20.27
CA PHE A 129 9.01 9.99 19.13
C PHE A 129 7.94 11.09 19.06
N PRO A 130 7.75 11.74 17.89
CA PRO A 130 6.62 12.60 17.65
C PRO A 130 5.31 11.81 17.64
N VAL A 131 4.23 12.34 18.25
CA VAL A 131 2.93 11.65 18.22
C VAL A 131 2.31 11.58 16.80
N LYS A 132 2.65 12.51 15.93
CA LYS A 132 2.28 12.47 14.51
C LYS A 132 3.53 12.18 13.67
N PRO A 133 3.45 11.21 12.73
CA PRO A 133 2.27 10.45 12.26
C PRO A 133 1.81 9.38 13.25
N PHE A 134 0.49 9.21 13.40
CA PHE A 134 -0.10 8.31 14.39
C PHE A 134 0.26 6.82 14.17
N SER A 135 0.38 6.38 12.93
CA SER A 135 0.76 5.00 12.60
C SER A 135 2.17 4.64 13.09
N GLU A 136 3.11 5.59 13.01
CA GLU A 136 4.49 5.38 13.48
C GLU A 136 4.59 5.45 15.00
N SER A 137 3.90 6.41 15.63
CA SER A 137 3.86 6.49 17.08
C SER A 137 3.17 5.29 17.72
N TYR A 138 2.18 4.71 17.06
CA TYR A 138 1.54 3.48 17.53
C TYR A 138 2.50 2.28 17.47
N LYS A 139 3.28 2.14 16.41
CA LYS A 139 4.33 1.09 16.35
C LYS A 139 5.34 1.24 17.49
N TYR A 140 5.76 2.47 17.77
CA TYR A 140 6.63 2.75 18.91
C TYR A 140 5.99 2.34 20.25
N ILE A 141 4.69 2.65 20.46
CA ILE A 141 3.98 2.24 21.66
C ILE A 141 3.88 0.72 21.80
N LEU A 142 3.65 0.00 20.68
CA LEU A 142 3.65 -1.48 20.66
C LEU A 142 5.01 -2.07 21.03
N GLU A 143 6.10 -1.48 20.57
CA GLU A 143 7.46 -1.90 20.93
C GLU A 143 7.74 -1.68 22.43
N GLU A 144 7.08 -0.71 23.03
CA GLU A 144 7.21 -0.37 24.45
C GLU A 144 6.38 -1.26 25.38
N ASP A 145 5.43 -2.05 24.86
CA ASP A 145 4.58 -2.94 25.67
C ASP A 145 5.39 -3.97 26.47
N LYS A 146 6.52 -4.43 25.93
CA LYS A 146 7.42 -5.36 26.62
C LYS A 146 8.03 -4.83 27.92
N PHE A 147 7.94 -3.51 28.17
CA PHE A 147 8.49 -2.85 29.34
C PHE A 147 7.43 -2.49 30.41
N ASP A 148 6.16 -2.94 30.28
CA ASP A 148 5.10 -2.62 31.24
C ASP A 148 5.37 -3.17 32.64
N SER A 149 6.09 -4.29 32.75
CA SER A 149 6.47 -4.92 34.01
C SER A 149 7.74 -4.34 34.67
N TYR A 150 8.43 -3.41 34.02
CA TYR A 150 9.68 -2.83 34.54
C TYR A 150 9.43 -1.48 35.21
N ASP A 151 9.40 -1.44 36.53
CA ASP A 151 9.20 -0.21 37.32
C ASP A 151 10.35 0.82 37.15
N GLU A 152 11.51 0.41 36.67
CA GLU A 152 12.68 1.27 36.55
C GLU A 152 12.74 2.09 35.24
N LEU A 153 11.87 1.82 34.26
CA LEU A 153 11.90 2.47 32.96
C LEU A 153 10.67 3.37 32.74
N PRO A 154 10.71 4.61 33.24
CA PRO A 154 9.61 5.54 33.07
C PRO A 154 9.38 5.91 31.60
N PHE A 155 8.12 5.98 31.21
CA PHE A 155 7.72 6.53 29.93
C PHE A 155 7.26 7.97 30.06
N VAL A 156 7.83 8.86 29.27
CA VAL A 156 7.65 10.32 29.39
C VAL A 156 6.80 10.85 28.25
N ILE A 157 5.76 11.59 28.59
CA ILE A 157 4.92 12.32 27.63
C ILE A 157 5.23 13.80 27.78
N ILE A 158 5.48 14.51 26.68
CA ILE A 158 5.76 15.94 26.71
C ILE A 158 4.66 16.71 26.01
N GLY A 159 3.93 17.52 26.75
CA GLY A 159 2.88 18.38 26.20
C GLY A 159 1.92 18.90 27.25
N SER A 160 1.34 20.10 27.00
CA SER A 160 0.41 20.77 27.91
C SER A 160 -1.01 20.90 27.33
N GLY A 161 -1.29 20.27 26.19
CA GLY A 161 -2.60 20.30 25.53
C GLY A 161 -3.49 19.13 25.93
N LEU A 162 -4.78 19.22 25.59
CA LEU A 162 -5.77 18.16 25.87
C LEU A 162 -5.37 16.81 25.25
N ALA A 163 -4.72 16.81 24.08
CA ALA A 163 -4.23 15.59 23.45
C ALA A 163 -3.18 14.88 24.32
N ALA A 164 -2.24 15.61 24.95
CA ALA A 164 -1.25 15.02 25.84
C ALA A 164 -1.90 14.41 27.10
N VAL A 165 -2.92 15.07 27.64
CA VAL A 165 -3.70 14.60 28.80
C VAL A 165 -4.46 13.31 28.44
N GLU A 166 -5.16 13.29 27.30
CA GLU A 166 -5.93 12.12 26.85
C GLU A 166 -5.02 10.93 26.54
N ILE A 167 -3.86 11.16 25.90
CA ILE A 167 -2.85 10.13 25.66
C ILE A 167 -2.27 9.60 26.98
N ALA A 168 -2.03 10.47 27.97
CA ALA A 168 -1.54 10.03 29.27
C ALA A 168 -2.54 9.10 29.97
N PHE A 169 -3.84 9.41 29.92
CA PHE A 169 -4.90 8.52 30.43
C PHE A 169 -4.96 7.21 29.64
N ALA A 170 -4.83 7.26 28.32
CA ALA A 170 -4.84 6.09 27.44
C ALA A 170 -3.66 5.14 27.74
N LEU A 171 -2.46 5.69 27.90
CA LEU A 171 -1.26 4.93 28.22
C LEU A 171 -1.35 4.33 29.64
N ARG A 172 -1.93 5.03 30.63
CA ARG A 172 -2.18 4.49 31.96
C ARG A 172 -3.17 3.32 31.91
N LYS A 173 -4.16 3.37 31.05
CA LYS A 173 -5.07 2.22 30.83
C LYS A 173 -4.34 1.03 30.21
N ARG A 174 -3.45 1.29 29.27
CA ARG A 174 -2.64 0.26 28.59
C ARG A 174 -1.61 -0.35 29.53
N TRP A 175 -0.82 0.49 30.22
CA TRP A 175 0.25 0.09 31.13
C TRP A 175 -0.15 0.39 32.59
N LYS A 176 -0.51 -0.67 33.33
CA LYS A 176 -1.05 -0.52 34.68
C LYS A 176 0.03 -0.14 35.73
N ASN A 177 1.23 -0.71 35.58
CA ASN A 177 2.30 -0.63 36.58
C ASN A 177 3.40 0.34 36.21
N ARG A 178 3.68 0.51 34.92
CA ARG A 178 4.79 1.33 34.42
C ARG A 178 4.71 2.78 34.89
N PRO A 179 5.83 3.38 35.38
CA PRO A 179 5.85 4.79 35.73
C PRO A 179 5.60 5.69 34.52
N LEU A 180 4.56 6.53 34.59
CA LEU A 180 4.22 7.52 33.55
C LEU A 180 4.49 8.92 34.09
N ILE A 181 5.23 9.71 33.28
CA ILE A 181 5.57 11.09 33.59
C ILE A 181 4.98 12.00 32.50
N LEU A 182 4.16 12.97 32.89
CA LEU A 182 3.70 14.04 32.01
C LEU A 182 4.50 15.31 32.30
N VAL A 183 5.34 15.70 31.35
CA VAL A 183 6.07 16.97 31.40
C VAL A 183 5.22 18.05 30.76
N CYS A 184 4.73 18.99 31.57
CA CYS A 184 3.77 19.99 31.11
C CYS A 184 3.89 21.30 31.87
N LYS A 185 3.42 22.40 31.27
CA LYS A 185 3.23 23.70 31.95
C LYS A 185 1.95 23.60 32.80
N LEU A 186 2.08 23.39 34.10
CA LEU A 186 0.96 23.19 35.01
C LEU A 186 -0.10 24.29 34.92
N GLN A 187 0.30 25.54 34.75
CA GLN A 187 -0.58 26.72 34.55
C GLN A 187 -1.53 26.60 33.35
N LYS A 188 -1.24 25.69 32.39
CA LYS A 188 -2.09 25.45 31.22
C LYS A 188 -3.09 24.31 31.43
N LEU A 189 -2.99 23.57 32.52
CA LEU A 189 -3.91 22.50 32.87
C LEU A 189 -4.94 23.04 33.91
N SER A 190 -6.18 22.59 33.76
CA SER A 190 -7.19 22.85 34.79
C SER A 190 -6.95 21.97 36.03
N ASP A 191 -7.38 22.44 37.22
CA ASP A 191 -7.30 21.67 38.43
C ASP A 191 -8.01 20.32 38.36
N LYS A 192 -9.10 20.22 37.58
CA LYS A 192 -9.78 18.97 37.32
C LYS A 192 -8.87 17.94 36.64
N PHE A 193 -8.13 18.34 35.61
CA PHE A 193 -7.21 17.42 34.93
C PHE A 193 -6.02 17.07 35.83
N ILE A 194 -5.48 18.05 36.55
CA ILE A 194 -4.39 17.81 37.52
C ILE A 194 -4.83 16.77 38.60
N PHE A 195 -6.04 16.93 39.15
CA PHE A 195 -6.61 15.97 40.10
C PHE A 195 -6.66 14.55 39.52
N TRP A 196 -7.24 14.39 38.34
CA TRP A 196 -7.39 13.05 37.73
C TRP A 196 -6.06 12.44 37.30
N LEU A 197 -5.12 13.22 36.76
CA LEU A 197 -3.77 12.75 36.41
C LEU A 197 -3.07 12.20 37.67
N LYS A 198 -3.12 12.92 38.79
CA LYS A 198 -2.56 12.45 40.08
C LYS A 198 -3.28 11.18 40.59
N LYS A 199 -4.61 11.13 40.51
CA LYS A 199 -5.41 9.96 40.89
C LYS A 199 -5.04 8.71 40.09
N PHE A 200 -4.64 8.87 38.82
CA PHE A 200 -4.15 7.80 37.97
C PHE A 200 -2.65 7.55 38.13
N LYS A 201 -2.01 8.05 39.17
CA LYS A 201 -0.58 7.89 39.46
C LYS A 201 0.30 8.31 38.26
N ILE A 202 -0.09 9.38 37.53
CA ILE A 202 0.72 10.01 36.49
C ILE A 202 1.50 11.14 37.17
N ILE A 203 2.83 11.07 37.08
CA ILE A 203 3.75 12.03 37.70
C ILE A 203 3.79 13.29 36.85
N LEU A 204 3.49 14.46 37.44
CA LEU A 204 3.54 15.75 36.76
C LEU A 204 4.88 16.42 37.00
N LYS A 205 5.58 16.84 35.95
CA LYS A 205 6.84 17.59 36.02
C LYS A 205 6.78 18.87 35.18
N PRO A 206 7.32 20.01 35.68
CA PRO A 206 7.33 21.24 34.89
C PRO A 206 8.46 21.28 33.85
N LYS A 207 9.53 20.52 34.06
CA LYS A 207 10.72 20.45 33.20
C LYS A 207 11.11 19.00 32.93
N ILE A 208 11.69 18.76 31.77
CA ILE A 208 12.24 17.45 31.41
C ILE A 208 13.63 17.24 32.05
N ASN A 209 13.91 16.00 32.45
CA ASN A 209 15.25 15.51 32.64
C ASN A 209 15.67 14.78 31.35
N PHE A 210 16.75 15.21 30.69
CA PHE A 210 17.22 14.66 29.42
C PHE A 210 17.82 13.25 29.53
N ASN A 211 17.98 12.69 30.74
CA ASN A 211 18.40 11.30 30.95
C ASN A 211 17.29 10.26 30.64
N TYR A 212 16.07 10.70 30.40
CA TYR A 212 14.99 9.79 29.98
C TYR A 212 15.24 9.24 28.57
N LYS A 213 15.01 7.93 28.41
CA LYS A 213 15.27 7.19 27.15
C LYS A 213 13.99 6.80 26.38
N ARG A 214 12.81 7.14 26.90
CA ARG A 214 11.50 6.76 26.33
C ARG A 214 10.57 7.95 26.38
N ILE A 215 10.44 8.66 25.25
CA ILE A 215 9.76 9.95 25.22
C ILE A 215 8.77 10.00 24.07
N LEU A 216 7.52 10.40 24.34
CA LEU A 216 6.50 10.72 23.34
C LEU A 216 6.22 12.22 23.32
N LEU A 217 6.42 12.86 22.16
CA LEU A 217 6.24 14.29 21.99
C LEU A 217 4.81 14.62 21.55
N CYS A 218 4.07 15.31 22.42
CA CYS A 218 2.75 15.89 22.16
C CYS A 218 2.81 17.43 22.21
N THR A 219 3.84 18.02 21.60
CA THR A 219 4.29 19.40 21.77
C THR A 219 3.58 20.45 20.89
N GLY A 220 2.47 20.05 20.28
CA GLY A 220 1.67 20.91 19.40
C GLY A 220 1.93 20.64 17.91
N ASN A 221 1.39 21.53 17.06
CA ASN A 221 1.39 21.35 15.62
C ASN A 221 2.48 22.22 14.95
N ALA A 222 3.09 21.66 13.91
CA ALA A 222 3.97 22.36 12.98
C ALA A 222 3.53 22.07 11.53
N PRO A 223 3.77 22.95 10.58
CA PRO A 223 3.50 22.67 9.15
C PRO A 223 4.48 21.64 8.60
N HIS A 224 4.16 21.10 7.43
CA HIS A 224 5.10 20.30 6.67
C HIS A 224 6.24 21.16 6.11
N PRO A 225 7.49 20.64 5.99
CA PRO A 225 8.65 21.43 5.57
C PRO A 225 8.46 22.13 4.22
N TRP A 226 7.78 21.50 3.27
CA TRP A 226 7.50 22.08 1.97
C TRP A 226 6.51 23.26 2.02
N ILE A 227 5.75 23.45 3.11
CA ILE A 227 4.92 24.65 3.33
C ILE A 227 5.79 25.82 3.83
N GLU A 228 6.73 25.54 4.75
CA GLU A 228 7.58 26.56 5.36
C GLU A 228 8.53 27.22 4.34
N ASN A 229 9.02 26.46 3.38
CA ASN A 229 10.04 26.89 2.42
C ASN A 229 9.47 27.49 1.12
N ASN A 230 8.20 27.86 1.09
CA ASN A 230 7.51 28.35 -0.11
C ASN A 230 6.94 29.76 0.06
N TYR A 231 6.65 30.40 -1.08
CA TYR A 231 6.08 31.76 -1.19
C TYR A 231 4.65 31.92 -0.63
N LEU A 232 4.16 30.96 0.16
CA LEU A 232 2.85 31.05 0.77
C LEU A 232 2.87 31.99 1.97
N ARG A 233 1.86 32.84 2.10
CA ARG A 233 1.60 33.58 3.33
C ARG A 233 1.19 32.64 4.45
N LEU A 234 1.97 32.63 5.53
CA LEU A 234 1.74 31.81 6.70
C LEU A 234 1.42 32.67 7.93
N ASP A 235 0.60 32.12 8.82
CA ASP A 235 0.41 32.73 10.14
C ASP A 235 1.60 32.42 11.07
N SER A 236 1.60 32.96 12.29
CA SER A 236 2.66 32.75 13.29
C SER A 236 2.87 31.30 13.71
N ARG A 237 1.97 30.38 13.32
CA ARG A 237 2.05 28.94 13.58
C ARG A 237 2.42 28.14 12.33
N GLY A 238 2.73 28.81 11.22
CA GLY A 238 3.07 28.20 9.94
C GLY A 238 1.88 27.65 9.14
N ARG A 239 0.64 28.08 9.42
CA ARG A 239 -0.55 27.68 8.66
C ARG A 239 -0.76 28.59 7.46
N ILE A 240 -1.23 28.02 6.36
CA ILE A 240 -1.52 28.77 5.12
C ILE A 240 -2.67 29.74 5.36
N ILE A 241 -2.44 31.03 5.15
CA ILE A 241 -3.48 32.06 5.30
C ILE A 241 -4.43 31.99 4.11
N THR A 242 -5.72 31.78 4.39
CA THR A 242 -6.78 31.76 3.39
C THR A 242 -7.83 32.83 3.70
N ASN A 243 -8.45 33.33 2.63
CA ASN A 243 -9.61 34.20 2.75
C ASN A 243 -10.88 33.41 3.15
N ALA A 244 -12.00 34.11 3.31
CA ALA A 244 -13.26 33.47 3.71
C ALA A 244 -13.85 32.52 2.63
N THR A 245 -13.33 32.51 1.40
CA THR A 245 -13.74 31.55 0.36
C THR A 245 -12.88 30.29 0.34
N LEU A 246 -11.99 30.13 1.34
CA LEU A 246 -11.03 29.03 1.50
C LEU A 246 -9.87 29.05 0.49
N LYS A 247 -9.72 30.10 -0.29
CA LYS A 247 -8.59 30.28 -1.21
C LYS A 247 -7.41 30.96 -0.50
N SER A 248 -6.20 30.56 -0.89
CA SER A 248 -4.98 31.27 -0.51
C SER A 248 -5.09 32.76 -0.84
N GLU A 249 -4.56 33.63 0.02
CA GLU A 249 -4.54 35.07 -0.26
C GLU A 249 -3.58 35.45 -1.41
N GLN A 250 -2.61 34.57 -1.73
CA GLN A 250 -1.62 34.82 -2.78
C GLN A 250 -1.93 34.16 -4.12
N PHE A 251 -2.56 32.97 -4.09
CA PHE A 251 -2.80 32.20 -5.30
C PHE A 251 -4.29 31.91 -5.45
N SER A 252 -4.89 32.36 -6.52
CA SER A 252 -6.33 32.27 -6.78
C SER A 252 -6.82 30.85 -7.12
N ASN A 253 -5.91 29.95 -7.47
CA ASN A 253 -6.18 28.54 -7.81
C ASN A 253 -5.82 27.56 -6.69
N ILE A 254 -5.48 28.06 -5.47
CA ILE A 254 -5.09 27.22 -4.34
C ILE A 254 -6.08 27.38 -3.20
N TYR A 255 -6.61 26.26 -2.74
CA TYR A 255 -7.44 26.16 -1.56
C TYR A 255 -6.65 25.46 -0.44
N ALA A 256 -6.84 25.88 0.81
CA ALA A 256 -6.30 25.16 1.96
C ALA A 256 -7.35 25.04 3.07
N ILE A 257 -7.36 23.85 3.71
CA ILE A 257 -8.38 23.49 4.70
C ILE A 257 -7.80 22.54 5.76
N GLY A 258 -8.38 22.52 6.95
CA GLY A 258 -7.94 21.67 8.07
C GLY A 258 -6.78 22.27 8.85
N ASP A 259 -5.95 21.42 9.48
CA ASP A 259 -4.89 21.86 10.39
C ASP A 259 -3.77 22.68 9.72
N CYS A 260 -3.60 22.54 8.41
CA CYS A 260 -2.62 23.31 7.64
C CYS A 260 -3.11 24.72 7.25
N ALA A 261 -4.38 25.07 7.51
CA ALA A 261 -4.98 26.34 7.07
C ALA A 261 -5.36 27.26 8.24
N TYR A 262 -5.21 28.59 8.01
CA TYR A 262 -5.72 29.65 8.85
C TYR A 262 -6.79 30.42 8.05
N ILE A 263 -8.07 30.26 8.44
CA ILE A 263 -9.21 30.65 7.62
C ILE A 263 -9.82 31.96 8.12
N GLY A 264 -9.92 32.96 7.25
CA GLY A 264 -10.74 34.14 7.45
C GLY A 264 -10.42 34.97 8.70
N LYS A 265 -9.16 35.09 9.08
CA LYS A 265 -8.70 35.81 10.30
C LYS A 265 -9.21 35.23 11.63
N SER A 266 -9.63 33.96 11.63
CA SER A 266 -10.10 33.26 12.82
C SER A 266 -8.94 32.91 13.75
N GLN A 267 -8.97 33.37 15.01
CA GLN A 267 -7.96 33.05 16.02
C GLN A 267 -8.05 31.61 16.57
N LEU A 268 -8.87 30.76 15.98
CA LEU A 268 -9.13 29.41 16.50
C LEU A 268 -7.94 28.47 16.39
N ASN A 269 -7.82 27.61 17.36
CA ASN A 269 -6.98 26.42 17.26
C ASN A 269 -7.54 25.49 16.18
N SER A 270 -6.65 24.89 15.41
CA SER A 270 -6.99 23.86 14.43
C SER A 270 -7.82 22.77 15.12
N SER A 271 -8.95 22.40 14.54
CA SER A 271 -9.76 21.28 15.02
C SER A 271 -10.38 20.52 13.86
N GLY A 272 -10.46 19.19 13.98
CA GLY A 272 -11.09 18.34 12.97
C GLY A 272 -12.53 18.76 12.63
N ILE A 273 -13.28 19.30 13.62
CA ILE A 273 -14.65 19.79 13.43
C ILE A 273 -14.70 20.94 12.41
N LEU A 274 -13.75 21.86 12.44
CA LEU A 274 -13.69 22.96 11.48
C LEU A 274 -13.39 22.47 10.09
N ALA A 275 -12.47 21.51 9.97
CA ALA A 275 -12.14 20.87 8.71
C ALA A 275 -13.37 20.19 8.07
N VAL A 276 -14.17 19.48 8.86
CA VAL A 276 -15.40 18.81 8.42
C VAL A 276 -16.47 19.81 7.96
N LYS A 277 -16.72 20.86 8.76
CA LYS A 277 -17.77 21.85 8.47
C LYS A 277 -17.49 22.69 7.23
N ALA A 278 -16.23 22.92 6.88
CA ALA A 278 -15.83 23.72 5.72
C ALA A 278 -16.01 22.97 4.37
N VAL A 279 -16.10 21.65 4.37
CA VAL A 279 -16.15 20.81 3.14
C VAL A 279 -17.29 21.18 2.22
N LYS A 280 -18.50 21.40 2.77
CA LYS A 280 -19.64 21.83 1.95
C LYS A 280 -19.34 23.09 1.14
N ARG A 281 -18.73 24.08 1.81
CA ARG A 281 -18.37 25.35 1.18
C ARG A 281 -17.23 25.19 0.19
N LEU A 282 -16.24 24.36 0.50
CA LEU A 282 -15.14 24.03 -0.40
C LEU A 282 -15.67 23.41 -1.71
N SER A 283 -16.52 22.40 -1.63
CA SER A 283 -17.12 21.74 -2.80
C SER A 283 -17.90 22.73 -3.68
N GLU A 284 -18.74 23.57 -3.06
CA GLU A 284 -19.48 24.61 -3.78
C GLU A 284 -18.55 25.64 -4.45
N ASN A 285 -17.48 26.03 -3.77
CA ASN A 285 -16.53 27.03 -4.28
C ASN A 285 -15.64 26.47 -5.41
N ILE A 286 -15.28 25.18 -5.37
CA ILE A 286 -14.60 24.53 -6.50
C ILE A 286 -15.50 24.59 -7.74
N GLN A 287 -16.75 24.16 -7.62
CA GLN A 287 -17.72 24.22 -8.74
C GLN A 287 -17.99 25.64 -9.24
N ASN A 288 -18.18 26.58 -8.31
CA ASN A 288 -18.39 27.97 -8.69
C ASN A 288 -17.18 28.57 -9.40
N ASN A 289 -15.97 28.23 -8.99
CA ASN A 289 -14.75 28.66 -9.65
C ASN A 289 -14.65 28.17 -11.09
N LEU A 290 -14.94 26.86 -11.30
CA LEU A 290 -14.93 26.24 -12.63
C LEU A 290 -15.98 26.85 -13.55
N ASN A 291 -17.15 27.17 -13.02
CA ASN A 291 -18.25 27.77 -13.75
C ASN A 291 -18.18 29.33 -13.78
N LYS A 292 -17.03 29.92 -13.34
CA LYS A 292 -16.82 31.38 -13.28
C LYS A 292 -17.92 32.11 -12.48
N LYS A 293 -18.53 31.43 -11.48
CA LYS A 293 -19.57 32.00 -10.61
C LYS A 293 -18.96 32.60 -9.34
N ARG A 294 -19.73 33.49 -8.66
CA ARG A 294 -19.31 34.10 -7.40
C ARG A 294 -19.07 33.06 -6.32
N LEU A 295 -17.91 33.15 -5.65
CA LEU A 295 -17.53 32.28 -4.52
C LEU A 295 -18.28 32.67 -3.26
N LYS A 296 -18.67 31.68 -2.47
CA LYS A 296 -19.41 31.85 -1.22
C LYS A 296 -18.45 31.92 -0.04
N LYS A 297 -18.68 32.83 0.88
CA LYS A 297 -17.91 33.01 2.10
C LYS A 297 -18.27 31.93 3.15
N TRP A 298 -17.31 31.52 3.95
CA TRP A 298 -17.47 30.68 5.12
C TRP A 298 -16.66 31.22 6.29
N TYR A 299 -17.25 31.22 7.45
CA TYR A 299 -16.61 31.70 8.68
C TYR A 299 -16.65 30.58 9.73
N PRO A 300 -15.51 30.21 10.33
CA PRO A 300 -15.47 29.21 11.38
C PRO A 300 -16.14 29.68 12.66
N GLN A 301 -16.72 28.76 13.42
CA GLN A 301 -17.30 29.04 14.73
C GLN A 301 -16.21 29.48 15.71
N LYS A 302 -16.52 30.41 16.62
CA LYS A 302 -15.55 30.95 17.60
C LYS A 302 -15.11 29.94 18.69
N LYS A 303 -15.90 28.96 19.03
CA LYS A 303 -15.59 27.90 20.03
C LYS A 303 -16.14 26.56 19.56
N GLY A 304 -15.45 25.47 19.88
CA GLY A 304 -15.87 24.10 19.60
C GLY A 304 -15.90 23.28 20.88
N LEU A 305 -16.88 22.38 21.02
CA LEU A 305 -16.90 21.37 22.06
C LEU A 305 -15.80 20.34 21.78
N GLN A 306 -14.99 20.04 22.81
CA GLN A 306 -13.98 18.96 22.78
C GLN A 306 -14.34 17.94 23.85
N ILE A 307 -14.30 16.66 23.52
CA ILE A 307 -14.58 15.59 24.47
C ILE A 307 -13.29 14.79 24.66
N VAL A 308 -12.81 14.75 25.91
CA VAL A 308 -11.55 14.12 26.32
C VAL A 308 -11.88 12.85 27.08
N ASN A 309 -11.41 11.70 26.61
CA ASN A 309 -11.65 10.42 27.27
C ASN A 309 -10.86 10.27 28.57
N LEU A 310 -11.50 9.68 29.55
CA LEU A 310 -10.88 9.18 30.76
C LEU A 310 -11.08 7.66 30.80
N PHE A 311 -10.01 6.91 30.68
CA PHE A 311 -10.00 5.46 30.57
C PHE A 311 -9.94 4.81 31.96
N ASN A 312 -11.10 4.73 32.67
CA ASN A 312 -11.19 4.28 34.05
C ASN A 312 -11.71 2.83 34.16
N GLY A 313 -10.82 1.87 34.27
CA GLY A 313 -11.17 0.46 34.53
C GLY A 313 -12.19 -0.11 33.54
N SER A 314 -13.29 -0.67 34.06
CA SER A 314 -14.44 -1.15 33.30
C SER A 314 -15.42 -0.04 32.91
N ASN A 315 -15.47 1.05 33.68
CA ASN A 315 -16.40 2.16 33.48
C ASN A 315 -15.71 3.33 32.76
N GLN A 316 -15.79 3.36 31.44
CA GLN A 316 -15.25 4.45 30.65
C GLN A 316 -16.06 5.74 30.90
N SER A 317 -15.37 6.87 30.92
CA SER A 317 -16.01 8.19 31.08
C SER A 317 -15.27 9.24 30.24
N ALA A 318 -15.84 10.44 30.10
CA ALA A 318 -15.21 11.53 29.37
C ALA A 318 -15.54 12.89 29.98
N PHE A 319 -14.68 13.85 29.70
CA PHE A 319 -14.89 15.27 30.01
C PHE A 319 -15.37 16.01 28.75
N ALA A 320 -16.32 16.91 28.91
CA ALA A 320 -16.69 17.90 27.91
C ALA A 320 -15.97 19.23 28.23
N VAL A 321 -15.22 19.75 27.25
CA VAL A 321 -14.47 20.99 27.37
C VAL A 321 -15.00 21.99 26.35
N TYR A 322 -15.48 23.15 26.83
CA TYR A 322 -15.96 24.24 26.01
C TYR A 322 -15.38 25.57 26.50
N GLY A 323 -14.33 26.02 25.82
CA GLY A 323 -13.52 27.16 26.27
C GLY A 323 -12.86 26.88 27.63
N GLN A 324 -13.26 27.60 28.69
CA GLN A 324 -12.75 27.40 30.06
C GLN A 324 -13.62 26.44 30.89
N PHE A 325 -14.80 26.09 30.40
CA PHE A 325 -15.72 25.21 31.12
C PHE A 325 -15.39 23.75 30.91
N ILE A 326 -15.28 22.99 32.00
CA ILE A 326 -15.02 21.54 32.00
C ILE A 326 -16.08 20.82 32.80
N ILE A 327 -16.86 19.97 32.13
CA ILE A 327 -17.91 19.16 32.75
C ILE A 327 -17.47 17.68 32.72
N GLY A 328 -17.85 16.91 33.72
CA GLY A 328 -17.51 15.50 33.83
C GLY A 328 -16.41 15.23 34.90
N PRO A 329 -15.86 13.99 34.93
CA PRO A 329 -16.09 12.93 33.95
C PRO A 329 -17.47 12.28 34.07
N ASN A 330 -18.06 11.85 32.94
CA ASN A 330 -19.36 11.21 32.86
C ASN A 330 -19.39 10.13 31.78
N ILE A 331 -20.06 9.00 32.09
CA ILE A 331 -20.21 7.88 31.15
C ILE A 331 -21.05 8.25 29.91
N ASN A 332 -22.05 9.11 30.06
CA ASN A 332 -22.89 9.52 28.93
C ASN A 332 -22.11 10.38 27.92
N LEU A 333 -21.15 11.18 28.38
CA LEU A 333 -20.25 11.92 27.49
C LEU A 333 -19.34 10.99 26.68
N TRP A 334 -18.88 9.90 27.30
CA TRP A 334 -18.10 8.88 26.60
C TRP A 334 -18.97 8.14 25.56
N LYS A 335 -20.18 7.73 25.93
CA LYS A 335 -21.14 7.10 25.01
C LYS A 335 -21.46 8.03 23.84
N LEU A 336 -21.69 9.33 24.12
CA LEU A 336 -21.94 10.34 23.09
C LEU A 336 -20.74 10.48 22.13
N LYS A 337 -19.51 10.58 22.68
CA LYS A 337 -18.29 10.67 21.85
C LYS A 337 -18.16 9.45 20.95
N ASN A 338 -18.28 8.24 21.50
CA ASN A 338 -18.16 7.01 20.72
C ASN A 338 -19.23 6.91 19.62
N LYS A 339 -20.46 7.31 19.91
CA LYS A 339 -21.52 7.36 18.88
C LYS A 339 -21.14 8.33 17.77
N LEU A 340 -20.75 9.56 18.09
CA LEU A 340 -20.35 10.56 17.11
C LEU A 340 -19.15 10.10 16.27
N ASP A 341 -18.14 9.49 16.88
CA ASP A 341 -16.95 8.99 16.20
C ASP A 341 -17.28 7.78 15.31
N ASN A 342 -18.14 6.86 15.77
CA ASN A 342 -18.60 5.72 14.97
C ASN A 342 -19.45 6.15 13.77
N ASP A 343 -20.42 7.06 13.99
CA ASP A 343 -21.27 7.62 12.94
C ASP A 343 -20.43 8.37 11.88
N PHE A 344 -19.36 9.05 12.34
CA PHE A 344 -18.44 9.73 11.45
C PHE A 344 -17.61 8.74 10.62
N LEU A 345 -17.03 7.71 11.24
CA LEU A 345 -16.27 6.68 10.54
C LEU A 345 -17.16 5.86 9.58
N ALA A 346 -18.39 5.56 9.97
CA ALA A 346 -19.35 4.87 9.11
C ALA A 346 -19.62 5.65 7.82
N LYS A 347 -19.69 6.99 7.88
CA LYS A 347 -19.78 7.85 6.68
C LYS A 347 -18.53 7.85 5.84
N LEU A 348 -17.38 7.55 6.43
CA LEU A 348 -16.08 7.52 5.75
C LEU A 348 -15.67 6.09 5.36
N ASN A 349 -16.52 5.10 5.51
CA ASN A 349 -16.38 3.83 4.83
C ASN A 349 -16.92 3.98 3.41
N PRO A 350 -16.15 3.58 2.37
CA PRO A 350 -16.67 3.57 1.01
C PRO A 350 -17.98 2.78 1.00
N PRO A 351 -19.03 3.26 0.35
CA PRO A 351 -20.25 2.51 0.28
C PRO A 351 -19.96 1.18 -0.40
N VAL A 352 -20.17 0.09 0.32
CA VAL A 352 -20.21 -1.24 -0.29
C VAL A 352 -21.39 -1.18 -1.26
N MET A 353 -21.11 -1.07 -2.55
CA MET A 353 -22.15 -1.29 -3.54
C MET A 353 -22.60 -2.74 -3.32
N ARG A 354 -23.79 -2.92 -2.74
CA ARG A 354 -24.47 -4.21 -2.79
C ARG A 354 -24.60 -4.52 -4.26
N ILE A 355 -23.80 -5.46 -4.73
CA ILE A 355 -23.99 -6.07 -6.04
C ILE A 355 -25.32 -6.79 -5.88
N GLU A 356 -26.41 -6.13 -6.28
CA GLU A 356 -27.69 -6.79 -6.42
C GLU A 356 -27.49 -7.90 -7.45
N SER A 357 -27.40 -9.12 -6.95
CA SER A 357 -27.68 -10.45 -7.55
C SER A 357 -27.57 -10.67 -9.07
N LYS A 358 -26.92 -9.81 -9.84
CA LYS A 358 -26.35 -10.17 -11.12
C LYS A 358 -24.84 -10.30 -10.89
N LYS A 359 -24.28 -11.48 -11.13
CA LYS A 359 -22.86 -11.74 -11.30
C LYS A 359 -22.33 -10.85 -12.43
N GLU A 360 -22.19 -9.54 -12.18
CA GLU A 360 -21.30 -8.73 -12.98
C GLU A 360 -19.92 -9.31 -12.68
N ASN A 361 -19.37 -10.01 -13.64
CA ASN A 361 -18.01 -10.53 -13.59
C ASN A 361 -17.13 -9.35 -13.22
N ILE A 362 -16.47 -9.44 -12.06
CA ILE A 362 -15.46 -8.46 -11.68
C ILE A 362 -14.29 -8.73 -12.62
N ASP A 363 -14.10 -7.87 -13.61
CA ASP A 363 -12.97 -7.97 -14.52
C ASP A 363 -11.70 -7.55 -13.78
N CYS A 364 -11.04 -8.52 -13.15
CA CYS A 364 -9.74 -8.30 -12.53
C CYS A 364 -8.72 -7.87 -13.58
N ARG A 365 -7.81 -6.99 -13.16
CA ARG A 365 -6.72 -6.44 -13.99
C ARG A 365 -5.38 -7.06 -13.58
N GLY A 366 -4.29 -6.65 -14.25
CA GLY A 366 -2.99 -7.28 -14.03
C GLY A 366 -2.97 -8.72 -14.54
N CYS A 367 -2.21 -9.61 -13.91
CA CYS A 367 -2.09 -11.01 -14.33
C CYS A 367 -3.40 -11.80 -14.26
N ALA A 368 -4.37 -11.35 -13.47
CA ALA A 368 -5.71 -11.94 -13.44
C ALA A 368 -6.55 -11.63 -14.70
N SER A 369 -6.07 -10.79 -15.63
CA SER A 369 -6.68 -10.55 -16.94
C SER A 369 -6.16 -11.45 -18.05
N LYS A 370 -5.21 -12.36 -17.76
CA LYS A 370 -4.71 -13.34 -18.73
C LYS A 370 -5.85 -14.25 -19.23
N VAL A 371 -5.75 -14.67 -20.48
CA VAL A 371 -6.63 -15.71 -21.03
C VAL A 371 -6.35 -17.03 -20.32
N SER A 372 -7.39 -17.84 -20.06
CA SER A 372 -7.20 -19.13 -19.40
C SER A 372 -6.25 -20.05 -20.19
N GLN A 373 -5.49 -20.86 -19.48
CA GLN A 373 -4.52 -21.78 -20.08
C GLN A 373 -5.17 -22.74 -21.09
N ASP A 374 -6.39 -23.20 -20.84
CA ASP A 374 -7.14 -24.08 -21.73
C ASP A 374 -7.40 -23.44 -23.11
N ILE A 375 -7.84 -22.16 -23.10
CA ILE A 375 -8.12 -21.42 -24.34
C ILE A 375 -6.81 -21.17 -25.09
N LEU A 376 -5.74 -20.76 -24.40
CA LEU A 376 -4.44 -20.54 -25.00
C LEU A 376 -3.88 -21.82 -25.62
N ASN A 377 -3.86 -22.93 -24.86
CA ASN A 377 -3.37 -24.21 -25.37
C ASN A 377 -4.18 -24.72 -26.57
N LYS A 378 -5.52 -24.56 -26.56
CA LYS A 378 -6.37 -24.90 -27.69
C LYS A 378 -6.06 -24.06 -28.91
N ALA A 379 -5.87 -22.74 -28.73
CA ALA A 379 -5.52 -21.85 -29.83
C ALA A 379 -4.14 -22.20 -30.41
N LEU A 380 -3.12 -22.45 -29.57
CA LEU A 380 -1.78 -22.85 -30.01
C LEU A 380 -1.82 -24.18 -30.78
N LYS A 381 -2.56 -25.19 -30.31
CA LYS A 381 -2.73 -26.45 -31.02
C LYS A 381 -3.43 -26.26 -32.38
N ASN A 382 -4.51 -25.47 -32.42
CA ASN A 382 -5.23 -25.19 -33.66
C ASN A 382 -4.38 -24.42 -34.67
N SER A 383 -3.42 -23.63 -34.22
CA SER A 383 -2.47 -22.87 -35.02
C SER A 383 -1.22 -23.67 -35.35
N GLN A 384 -1.16 -24.96 -35.06
CA GLN A 384 0.00 -25.85 -35.29
C GLN A 384 1.29 -25.42 -34.56
N LEU A 385 1.14 -24.68 -33.45
CA LEU A 385 2.22 -24.21 -32.57
C LEU A 385 2.40 -25.13 -31.36
N ILE A 386 2.44 -26.44 -31.60
CA ILE A 386 2.44 -27.49 -30.54
C ILE A 386 3.73 -27.39 -29.69
N ASP A 387 4.86 -27.06 -30.29
CA ASP A 387 6.14 -26.92 -29.60
C ASP A 387 6.10 -25.86 -28.51
N PHE A 388 5.32 -24.79 -28.64
CA PHE A 388 5.10 -23.78 -27.62
C PHE A 388 4.25 -24.28 -26.45
N VAL A 389 3.55 -25.40 -26.56
CA VAL A 389 2.77 -26.02 -25.49
C VAL A 389 3.65 -26.95 -24.64
N VAL A 390 4.68 -27.53 -25.25
CA VAL A 390 5.50 -28.60 -24.66
C VAL A 390 6.80 -28.06 -24.05
N ASN A 391 7.40 -27.03 -24.66
CA ASN A 391 8.70 -26.46 -24.26
C ASN A 391 8.54 -24.99 -23.83
N THR A 392 7.76 -24.74 -22.80
CA THR A 392 7.50 -23.38 -22.32
C THR A 392 8.52 -22.98 -21.25
N GLU A 393 9.62 -22.37 -21.65
CA GLU A 393 10.48 -21.59 -20.72
C GLU A 393 9.91 -20.19 -20.53
N ASP A 394 10.27 -19.50 -19.43
CA ASP A 394 9.77 -18.15 -19.14
C ASP A 394 10.30 -17.11 -20.11
N ALA A 395 11.54 -17.25 -20.57
CA ALA A 395 12.13 -16.43 -21.62
C ALA A 395 12.81 -17.26 -22.71
N SER A 396 12.73 -16.81 -23.95
CA SER A 396 13.29 -17.49 -25.12
C SER A 396 14.73 -17.06 -25.40
N GLU A 397 15.62 -18.02 -25.70
CA GLU A 397 16.98 -17.75 -26.15
C GLU A 397 16.95 -17.23 -27.60
N ILE A 398 17.40 -16.00 -27.83
CA ILE A 398 17.44 -15.37 -29.14
C ILE A 398 18.85 -15.26 -29.74
N TYR A 399 19.87 -15.32 -28.90
CA TYR A 399 21.28 -15.31 -29.29
C TYR A 399 22.16 -15.97 -28.24
N LYS A 400 23.18 -16.69 -28.73
CA LYS A 400 24.17 -17.37 -27.88
C LYS A 400 25.54 -17.40 -28.51
N ASN A 401 26.54 -17.09 -27.73
CA ASN A 401 27.95 -17.32 -28.07
C ASN A 401 28.72 -17.84 -26.83
N GLU A 402 30.03 -17.97 -26.92
CA GLU A 402 30.88 -18.44 -25.80
C GLU A 402 30.86 -17.52 -24.59
N LYS A 403 30.60 -16.21 -24.77
CA LYS A 403 30.70 -15.19 -23.72
C LYS A 403 29.36 -14.85 -23.08
N GLU A 404 28.26 -14.91 -23.85
CA GLU A 404 26.97 -14.44 -23.42
C GLU A 404 25.80 -15.17 -24.10
N ILE A 405 24.68 -15.16 -23.41
CA ILE A 405 23.37 -15.62 -23.90
C ILE A 405 22.40 -14.49 -23.74
N ILE A 406 21.65 -14.17 -24.81
CA ILE A 406 20.59 -13.17 -24.78
C ILE A 406 19.23 -13.87 -24.77
N LEU A 407 18.43 -13.54 -23.78
CA LEU A 407 17.05 -14.01 -23.62
C LEU A 407 16.08 -12.87 -23.91
N GLN A 408 14.88 -13.21 -24.40
CA GLN A 408 13.80 -12.27 -24.63
C GLN A 408 12.48 -12.80 -24.10
N SER A 409 11.70 -11.92 -23.47
CA SER A 409 10.31 -12.16 -23.10
C SER A 409 9.44 -10.95 -23.47
N THR A 410 8.13 -11.18 -23.58
CA THR A 410 7.14 -10.11 -23.78
C THR A 410 5.96 -10.34 -22.86
N ASP A 411 5.71 -9.38 -21.98
CA ASP A 411 4.56 -9.40 -21.07
C ASP A 411 3.95 -8.02 -20.90
N GLY A 412 2.72 -7.97 -20.43
CA GLY A 412 1.98 -6.76 -20.18
C GLY A 412 0.54 -7.04 -19.73
N PHE A 413 -0.13 -5.99 -19.29
CA PHE A 413 -1.51 -6.10 -18.83
C PHE A 413 -2.25 -4.74 -18.85
N PRO A 414 -3.59 -4.76 -18.80
CA PRO A 414 -4.41 -3.58 -18.59
C PRO A 414 -4.07 -2.90 -17.26
N ALA A 415 -4.23 -1.57 -17.20
CA ALA A 415 -3.88 -0.76 -16.04
C ALA A 415 -4.38 -1.36 -14.73
N LEU A 416 -3.45 -1.70 -13.85
CA LEU A 416 -3.72 -2.32 -12.55
C LEU A 416 -4.10 -1.27 -11.49
N VAL A 417 -3.49 -0.09 -11.56
CA VAL A 417 -3.67 1.01 -10.63
C VAL A 417 -3.94 2.31 -11.37
N SER A 418 -4.57 3.27 -10.71
CA SER A 418 -4.92 4.57 -11.30
C SER A 418 -3.76 5.57 -11.36
N ASP A 419 -2.62 5.28 -10.76
CA ASP A 419 -1.39 6.06 -10.88
C ASP A 419 -0.60 5.61 -12.11
N PRO A 420 -0.50 6.40 -13.19
CA PRO A 420 0.16 5.99 -14.42
C PRO A 420 1.65 5.73 -14.23
N TRP A 421 2.32 6.45 -13.32
CA TRP A 421 3.72 6.20 -13.00
C TRP A 421 3.93 4.86 -12.29
N LEU A 422 3.10 4.58 -11.26
CA LEU A 422 3.17 3.31 -10.54
C LEU A 422 2.81 2.14 -11.45
N ASN A 423 1.80 2.31 -12.31
CA ASN A 423 1.40 1.28 -13.28
C ASN A 423 2.56 0.95 -14.23
N GLY A 424 3.23 1.97 -14.79
CA GLY A 424 4.40 1.78 -15.65
C GLY A 424 5.53 1.04 -14.95
N ARG A 425 5.83 1.39 -13.68
CA ARG A 425 6.85 0.69 -12.90
C ARG A 425 6.50 -0.77 -12.63
N ILE A 426 5.27 -1.05 -12.17
CA ILE A 426 4.83 -2.43 -11.88
C ILE A 426 4.87 -3.29 -13.14
N THR A 427 4.37 -2.77 -14.27
CA THR A 427 4.36 -3.51 -15.53
C THR A 427 5.79 -3.81 -16.03
N THR A 428 6.71 -2.85 -15.89
CA THR A 428 8.12 -3.07 -16.24
C THR A 428 8.77 -4.15 -15.38
N LEU A 429 8.58 -4.09 -14.04
CA LEU A 429 9.13 -5.09 -13.13
C LEU A 429 8.52 -6.48 -13.36
N HIS A 430 7.25 -6.52 -13.75
CA HIS A 430 6.57 -7.76 -14.08
C HIS A 430 7.12 -8.38 -15.36
N ALA A 431 7.26 -7.60 -16.43
CA ALA A 431 7.85 -8.11 -17.66
C ALA A 431 9.30 -8.60 -17.49
N CYS A 432 10.05 -8.04 -16.53
CA CYS A 432 11.39 -8.51 -16.21
C CYS A 432 11.41 -9.79 -15.37
N SER A 433 10.29 -10.24 -14.79
CA SER A 433 10.30 -11.41 -13.89
C SER A 433 10.66 -12.70 -14.63
N ASP A 434 10.23 -12.85 -15.89
CA ASP A 434 10.60 -13.97 -16.76
C ASP A 434 12.12 -14.06 -16.97
N LEU A 435 12.78 -12.90 -17.13
CA LEU A 435 14.24 -12.85 -17.26
C LEU A 435 14.92 -13.29 -15.97
N TRP A 436 14.41 -12.84 -14.82
CA TRP A 436 14.95 -13.23 -13.50
C TRP A 436 14.71 -14.70 -13.19
N ALA A 437 13.58 -15.26 -13.60
CA ALA A 437 13.30 -16.69 -13.51
C ALA A 437 14.33 -17.53 -14.28
N CYS A 438 14.82 -17.00 -15.41
CA CYS A 438 15.91 -17.63 -16.18
C CYS A 438 17.33 -17.24 -15.72
N GLY A 439 17.47 -16.44 -14.66
CA GLY A 439 18.77 -15.97 -14.16
C GLY A 439 19.40 -14.85 -14.99
N ALA A 440 18.66 -14.22 -15.92
CA ALA A 440 19.16 -13.14 -16.75
C ALA A 440 19.00 -11.77 -16.06
N LYS A 441 19.91 -10.84 -16.37
CA LYS A 441 19.82 -9.44 -15.99
C LYS A 441 19.27 -8.62 -17.13
N LEU A 442 18.43 -7.64 -16.84
CA LEU A 442 17.88 -6.75 -17.88
C LEU A 442 18.99 -6.04 -18.63
N SER A 443 18.91 -6.05 -19.94
CA SER A 443 19.80 -5.34 -20.87
C SER A 443 19.08 -4.20 -21.59
N SER A 444 17.90 -4.50 -22.15
CA SER A 444 17.13 -3.51 -22.89
C SER A 444 15.64 -3.84 -22.89
N ALA A 445 14.82 -2.85 -23.25
CA ALA A 445 13.40 -3.02 -23.43
C ALA A 445 12.84 -2.15 -24.54
N GLN A 446 11.74 -2.61 -25.14
CA GLN A 446 10.83 -1.84 -25.97
C GLN A 446 9.45 -1.86 -25.37
N VAL A 447 8.64 -0.80 -25.57
CA VAL A 447 7.33 -0.67 -24.92
C VAL A 447 6.24 -0.40 -25.95
N VAL A 448 5.08 -1.01 -25.73
CA VAL A 448 3.83 -0.69 -26.42
C VAL A 448 2.86 -0.11 -25.40
N ILE A 449 2.33 1.09 -25.69
CA ILE A 449 1.38 1.79 -24.82
C ILE A 449 0.10 2.08 -25.59
N SER A 450 -1.02 1.60 -25.05
CA SER A 450 -2.35 1.94 -25.51
C SER A 450 -2.94 3.05 -24.63
N LEU A 451 -3.29 4.18 -25.23
CA LEU A 451 -3.81 5.36 -24.54
C LEU A 451 -5.32 5.50 -24.75
N PRO A 452 -6.08 5.94 -23.75
CA PRO A 452 -7.48 6.28 -23.95
C PRO A 452 -7.62 7.51 -24.83
N LYS A 453 -8.71 7.59 -25.61
CA LYS A 453 -9.06 8.78 -26.38
C LYS A 453 -9.57 9.88 -25.48
N VAL A 454 -8.69 10.78 -25.06
CA VAL A 454 -8.97 11.94 -24.22
C VAL A 454 -8.33 13.20 -24.84
N ASN A 455 -8.44 14.36 -24.18
CA ASN A 455 -7.80 15.57 -24.69
C ASN A 455 -6.26 15.46 -24.69
N TYR A 456 -5.61 16.21 -25.55
CA TYR A 456 -4.17 16.19 -25.78
C TYR A 456 -3.35 16.34 -24.50
N GLU A 457 -3.69 17.28 -23.65
CA GLU A 457 -2.93 17.57 -22.44
C GLU A 457 -3.03 16.44 -21.41
N PHE A 458 -4.14 15.72 -21.40
CA PHE A 458 -4.30 14.57 -20.51
C PHE A 458 -3.60 13.33 -21.09
N GLN A 459 -3.60 13.15 -22.40
CA GLN A 459 -2.78 12.11 -23.03
C GLN A 459 -1.30 12.34 -22.77
N ASP A 460 -0.80 13.59 -22.93
CA ASP A 460 0.58 13.95 -22.60
C ASP A 460 0.92 13.62 -21.15
N TYR A 461 0.05 13.99 -20.21
CA TYR A 461 0.23 13.66 -18.79
C TYR A 461 0.35 12.14 -18.56
N LEU A 462 -0.58 11.34 -19.10
CA LEU A 462 -0.60 9.91 -18.94
C LEU A 462 0.67 9.26 -19.53
N LEU A 463 1.01 9.66 -20.76
CA LEU A 463 2.15 9.13 -21.49
C LEU A 463 3.47 9.50 -20.83
N SER A 464 3.65 10.77 -20.45
CA SER A 464 4.86 11.28 -19.81
C SER A 464 5.14 10.59 -18.46
N GLN A 465 4.10 10.39 -17.63
CA GLN A 465 4.25 9.69 -16.34
C GLN A 465 4.61 8.22 -16.57
N SER A 466 3.97 7.53 -17.51
CA SER A 466 4.21 6.12 -17.81
C SER A 466 5.61 5.89 -18.40
N LEU A 467 5.99 6.65 -19.41
CA LEU A 467 7.32 6.54 -20.04
C LEU A 467 8.45 6.85 -19.08
N ASN A 468 8.27 7.87 -18.21
CA ASN A 468 9.25 8.15 -17.18
C ASN A 468 9.42 7.01 -16.19
N ALA A 469 8.30 6.40 -15.74
CA ALA A 469 8.36 5.26 -14.82
C ALA A 469 9.08 4.05 -15.45
N ILE A 470 8.76 3.76 -16.72
CA ILE A 470 9.38 2.67 -17.47
C ILE A 470 10.88 2.94 -17.62
N LYS A 471 11.26 4.12 -18.11
CA LYS A 471 12.66 4.54 -18.24
C LYS A 471 13.40 4.46 -16.90
N PHE A 472 12.87 5.09 -15.86
CA PHE A 472 13.45 5.07 -14.52
C PHE A 472 13.69 3.65 -14.01
N THR A 473 12.71 2.75 -14.22
CA THR A 473 12.80 1.35 -13.76
C THR A 473 13.86 0.57 -14.55
N ILE A 474 13.91 0.74 -15.86
CA ILE A 474 14.88 0.09 -16.75
C ILE A 474 16.30 0.55 -16.40
N GLU A 475 16.51 1.87 -16.22
CA GLU A 475 17.82 2.44 -15.87
C GLU A 475 18.28 2.00 -14.49
N GLU A 476 17.36 1.93 -13.50
CA GLU A 476 17.65 1.38 -12.16
C GLU A 476 18.13 -0.07 -12.21
N LEU A 477 17.65 -0.85 -13.17
CA LEU A 477 18.05 -2.24 -13.42
C LEU A 477 19.31 -2.38 -14.27
N GLY A 478 19.89 -1.26 -14.74
CA GLY A 478 21.08 -1.24 -15.57
C GLY A 478 20.82 -1.47 -17.06
N GLY A 479 19.57 -1.42 -17.49
CA GLY A 479 19.18 -1.60 -18.89
C GLY A 479 18.93 -0.28 -19.65
N GLY A 480 18.63 -0.39 -20.93
CA GLY A 480 18.29 0.72 -21.83
C GLY A 480 16.88 0.61 -22.42
N LEU A 481 16.11 1.71 -22.42
CA LEU A 481 14.86 1.80 -23.20
C LEU A 481 15.21 2.15 -24.64
N LEU A 482 14.95 1.23 -25.59
CA LEU A 482 15.33 1.39 -27.00
C LEU A 482 14.28 2.12 -27.85
N GLY A 483 13.03 2.16 -27.39
CA GLY A 483 11.92 2.74 -28.13
C GLY A 483 10.61 2.01 -27.87
N GLY A 484 9.69 2.11 -28.80
CA GLY A 484 8.39 1.45 -28.67
C GLY A 484 7.34 1.97 -29.63
N HIS A 485 6.08 1.70 -29.33
CA HIS A 485 4.92 2.14 -30.10
C HIS A 485 3.81 2.65 -29.18
N THR A 486 3.04 3.63 -29.68
CA THR A 486 1.88 4.19 -28.97
C THR A 486 0.68 4.27 -29.91
N PHE A 487 -0.50 3.93 -29.40
CA PHE A 487 -1.75 4.08 -30.16
C PHE A 487 -2.93 4.43 -29.23
N GLU A 488 -3.97 4.99 -29.84
CA GLU A 488 -5.22 5.25 -29.15
C GLU A 488 -6.15 4.05 -29.21
N THR A 489 -6.78 3.70 -28.08
CA THR A 489 -7.83 2.69 -28.00
C THR A 489 -9.11 3.23 -28.62
N ARG A 490 -9.55 2.67 -29.77
CA ARG A 490 -10.70 3.19 -30.52
C ARG A 490 -12.06 2.86 -29.89
N ASN A 491 -12.16 1.73 -29.21
CA ASN A 491 -13.42 1.22 -28.65
C ASN A 491 -13.64 1.56 -27.17
N PHE A 492 -12.68 2.22 -26.52
CA PHE A 492 -12.77 2.58 -25.12
C PHE A 492 -13.06 4.08 -25.00
N VAL A 493 -14.30 4.41 -24.66
CA VAL A 493 -14.64 5.77 -24.20
C VAL A 493 -14.19 5.83 -22.75
N ALA A 494 -12.96 6.31 -22.51
CA ALA A 494 -12.52 6.59 -21.15
C ALA A 494 -13.50 7.57 -20.52
N LYS A 495 -14.20 7.12 -19.50
CA LYS A 495 -14.89 8.06 -18.60
C LYS A 495 -13.81 9.00 -18.07
N PRO A 496 -14.07 10.29 -17.88
CA PRO A 496 -13.03 11.29 -17.60
C PRO A 496 -12.15 11.02 -16.37
N TYR A 497 -12.38 9.93 -15.66
CA TYR A 497 -11.69 9.55 -14.42
C TYR A 497 -11.00 8.19 -14.48
N GLU A 498 -11.08 7.47 -15.59
CA GLU A 498 -10.38 6.20 -15.76
C GLU A 498 -9.02 6.47 -16.40
N PHE A 499 -7.98 6.41 -15.58
CA PHE A 499 -6.58 6.54 -16.00
C PHE A 499 -6.06 5.25 -16.68
N GLY A 500 -6.95 4.49 -17.30
CA GLY A 500 -6.63 3.20 -17.92
C GLY A 500 -5.64 3.34 -19.05
N ILE A 501 -4.41 2.84 -18.85
CA ILE A 501 -3.36 2.74 -19.84
C ILE A 501 -2.92 1.29 -19.88
N ASP A 502 -3.02 0.66 -21.03
CA ASP A 502 -2.50 -0.69 -21.20
C ASP A 502 -1.05 -0.61 -21.64
N ILE A 503 -0.19 -1.36 -20.99
CA ILE A 503 1.26 -1.33 -21.22
C ILE A 503 1.74 -2.77 -21.42
N SER A 504 2.52 -2.97 -22.48
CA SER A 504 3.25 -4.21 -22.75
C SER A 504 4.71 -3.88 -23.06
N LEU A 505 5.62 -4.69 -22.57
CA LEU A 505 7.05 -4.55 -22.84
C LEU A 505 7.61 -5.83 -23.43
N SER A 506 8.45 -5.68 -24.45
CA SER A 506 9.40 -6.71 -24.87
C SER A 506 10.73 -6.41 -24.20
N VAL A 507 11.23 -7.32 -23.39
CA VAL A 507 12.42 -7.16 -22.55
C VAL A 507 13.49 -8.15 -22.98
N GLN A 508 14.74 -7.69 -23.02
CA GLN A 508 15.90 -8.53 -23.30
C GLN A 508 16.80 -8.59 -22.07
N GLY A 509 17.26 -9.80 -21.76
CA GLY A 509 18.18 -10.06 -20.65
C GLY A 509 19.44 -10.75 -21.12
N ILE A 510 20.53 -10.52 -20.37
CA ILE A 510 21.84 -11.09 -20.68
C ILE A 510 22.31 -11.99 -19.54
N ILE A 511 22.82 -13.16 -19.89
CA ILE A 511 23.60 -14.05 -19.02
C ILE A 511 25.02 -14.07 -19.54
N LYS A 512 26.00 -13.74 -18.67
CA LYS A 512 27.44 -13.61 -19.02
C LYS A 512 28.29 -14.71 -18.40
N ASN A 513 29.57 -14.74 -18.78
CA ASN A 513 30.62 -15.53 -18.15
C ASN A 513 30.41 -17.05 -18.20
N GLY A 514 29.88 -17.57 -19.32
CA GLY A 514 29.68 -19.00 -19.51
C GLY A 514 28.60 -19.63 -18.62
N LYS A 515 27.84 -18.81 -17.89
CA LYS A 515 26.70 -19.27 -17.08
C LYS A 515 25.57 -19.71 -18.01
N LYS A 516 24.75 -20.67 -17.54
CA LYS A 516 23.61 -21.20 -18.31
C LYS A 516 22.30 -20.64 -17.76
N PRO A 517 21.28 -20.45 -18.61
CA PRO A 517 19.93 -20.11 -18.14
C PRO A 517 19.40 -21.14 -17.15
N TRP A 518 18.74 -20.69 -16.12
CA TRP A 518 17.92 -21.55 -15.28
C TRP A 518 16.70 -21.99 -16.08
N LYS A 519 16.31 -23.25 -15.95
CA LYS A 519 15.23 -23.84 -16.73
C LYS A 519 14.14 -24.42 -15.82
N LYS A 520 12.93 -24.59 -16.36
CA LYS A 520 11.83 -25.27 -15.65
C LYS A 520 12.09 -26.76 -15.47
N ASN A 521 12.74 -27.41 -16.45
CA ASN A 521 12.91 -28.86 -16.55
C ASN A 521 14.08 -29.44 -15.73
N GLY A 522 14.68 -28.66 -14.82
CA GLY A 522 15.88 -29.03 -14.06
C GLY A 522 15.63 -29.64 -12.67
N LEU A 523 14.39 -29.92 -12.28
CA LEU A 523 14.06 -30.46 -10.96
C LEU A 523 14.72 -31.82 -10.72
N LYS A 524 15.31 -32.01 -9.51
CA LYS A 524 15.97 -33.25 -9.10
C LYS A 524 15.38 -33.79 -7.82
N SER A 525 15.30 -35.12 -7.72
CA SER A 525 14.94 -35.77 -6.46
C SER A 525 15.88 -35.36 -5.34
N GLY A 526 15.30 -35.06 -4.17
CA GLY A 526 16.02 -34.53 -3.01
C GLY A 526 16.17 -33.00 -2.96
N ASP A 527 15.79 -32.26 -4.02
CA ASP A 527 15.80 -30.80 -4.00
C ASP A 527 14.77 -30.23 -3.02
N ILE A 528 15.07 -29.06 -2.47
CA ILE A 528 14.12 -28.22 -1.76
C ILE A 528 13.59 -27.14 -2.69
N LEU A 529 12.33 -26.70 -2.44
CA LEU A 529 11.66 -25.62 -3.12
C LEU A 529 11.66 -24.37 -2.26
N LEU A 530 12.18 -23.27 -2.82
CA LEU A 530 12.30 -21.98 -2.14
C LEU A 530 11.51 -20.89 -2.88
N LEU A 531 10.77 -20.08 -2.15
CA LEU A 531 9.91 -19.02 -2.66
C LEU A 531 10.36 -17.65 -2.12
N SER A 532 10.39 -16.60 -2.96
CA SER A 532 11.00 -15.30 -2.62
C SER A 532 10.04 -14.26 -2.04
N ARG A 533 8.73 -14.41 -2.21
CA ARG A 533 7.71 -13.45 -1.77
C ARG A 533 6.47 -14.14 -1.23
N PRO A 534 5.68 -13.47 -0.36
CA PRO A 534 4.34 -13.93 0.02
C PRO A 534 3.38 -13.97 -1.17
N LEU A 535 2.32 -14.76 -1.05
CA LEU A 535 1.23 -14.89 -2.03
C LEU A 535 0.01 -14.05 -1.61
N GLY A 536 -0.96 -13.91 -2.54
CA GLY A 536 -2.25 -13.26 -2.29
C GLY A 536 -2.43 -11.93 -3.01
N VAL A 537 -1.63 -11.63 -4.03
CA VAL A 537 -1.70 -10.38 -4.80
C VAL A 537 -3.04 -10.23 -5.52
N GLY A 538 -3.51 -11.28 -6.20
CA GLY A 538 -4.78 -11.28 -6.92
C GLY A 538 -5.96 -11.08 -5.99
N ILE A 539 -5.95 -11.74 -4.82
CA ILE A 539 -7.00 -11.59 -3.79
C ILE A 539 -7.05 -10.14 -3.27
N ILE A 540 -5.90 -9.49 -3.01
CA ILE A 540 -5.87 -8.10 -2.55
C ILE A 540 -6.44 -7.16 -3.62
N PHE A 541 -6.08 -7.33 -4.88
CA PHE A 541 -6.63 -6.52 -5.97
C PHE A 541 -8.12 -6.78 -6.19
N ALA A 542 -8.57 -8.04 -6.10
CA ALA A 542 -9.99 -8.38 -6.15
C ALA A 542 -10.77 -7.73 -5.00
N ALA A 543 -10.23 -7.72 -3.79
CA ALA A 543 -10.81 -7.03 -2.65
C ALA A 543 -10.91 -5.52 -2.87
N GLN A 544 -9.83 -4.90 -3.37
CA GLN A 544 -9.85 -3.47 -3.72
C GLN A 544 -10.91 -3.15 -4.79
N MET A 545 -11.15 -4.04 -5.75
CA MET A 545 -12.21 -3.87 -6.74
C MET A 545 -13.61 -3.96 -6.13
N GLN A 546 -13.77 -4.71 -5.05
CA GLN A 546 -15.01 -4.82 -4.28
C GLN A 546 -15.14 -3.74 -3.20
N ASN A 547 -14.23 -2.77 -3.11
CA ASN A 547 -14.16 -1.75 -2.06
C ASN A 547 -14.07 -2.32 -0.63
N ILE A 548 -13.41 -3.48 -0.47
CA ILE A 548 -13.13 -4.08 0.83
C ILE A 548 -11.88 -3.41 1.42
N ASN A 549 -12.00 -2.96 2.67
CA ASN A 549 -10.91 -2.27 3.37
C ASN A 549 -9.78 -3.22 3.77
N LEU A 550 -8.52 -2.84 3.47
CA LEU A 550 -7.34 -3.69 3.62
C LEU A 550 -6.13 -2.90 4.11
N PHE A 551 -6.15 -2.52 5.37
CA PHE A 551 -5.14 -1.60 5.90
C PHE A 551 -3.68 -1.99 5.60
N ASN A 552 -3.13 -2.98 6.26
CA ASN A 552 -1.69 -3.31 6.13
C ASN A 552 -1.33 -3.93 4.77
N SER A 553 -2.28 -4.64 4.15
CA SER A 553 -2.08 -5.37 2.90
C SER A 553 -1.69 -4.45 1.75
N THR A 554 -2.43 -3.37 1.54
CA THR A 554 -2.20 -2.43 0.42
C THR A 554 -0.82 -1.77 0.50
N ASN A 555 -0.43 -1.30 1.68
CA ASN A 555 0.87 -0.65 1.85
C ASN A 555 2.04 -1.61 1.63
N LEU A 556 1.98 -2.82 2.19
CA LEU A 556 3.02 -3.83 2.02
C LEU A 556 3.05 -4.37 0.60
N LEU A 557 1.87 -4.60 0.00
CA LEU A 557 1.76 -5.01 -1.39
C LEU A 557 2.43 -4.00 -2.33
N TYR A 558 2.06 -2.72 -2.27
CA TYR A 558 2.64 -1.70 -3.15
C TYR A 558 4.13 -1.53 -2.94
N LYS A 559 4.63 -1.68 -1.70
CA LYS A 559 6.07 -1.72 -1.45
C LYS A 559 6.74 -2.91 -2.16
N SER A 560 6.15 -4.09 -2.08
CA SER A 560 6.66 -5.29 -2.74
C SER A 560 6.64 -5.15 -4.27
N LEU A 561 5.52 -4.68 -4.83
CA LEU A 561 5.36 -4.49 -6.28
C LEU A 561 6.32 -3.45 -6.89
N ARG A 562 6.77 -2.48 -6.10
CA ARG A 562 7.77 -1.47 -6.51
C ARG A 562 9.22 -1.96 -6.39
N THR A 563 9.45 -3.12 -5.80
CA THR A 563 10.80 -3.63 -5.51
C THR A 563 11.20 -4.67 -6.56
N SER A 564 12.35 -4.47 -7.19
CA SER A 564 12.93 -5.44 -8.13
C SER A 564 13.38 -6.72 -7.44
N GLN A 565 13.30 -7.86 -8.14
CA GLN A 565 13.88 -9.13 -7.72
C GLN A 565 15.24 -9.41 -8.39
N GLN A 566 15.75 -8.54 -9.24
CA GLN A 566 17.09 -8.71 -9.85
C GLN A 566 18.19 -8.86 -8.80
N ILE A 567 18.06 -8.17 -7.67
CA ILE A 567 19.00 -8.32 -6.56
C ILE A 567 19.09 -9.75 -6.03
N LEU A 568 18.02 -10.54 -6.12
CA LEU A 568 18.04 -11.94 -5.70
C LEU A 568 18.85 -12.79 -6.68
N VAL A 569 18.74 -12.49 -7.98
CA VAL A 569 19.57 -13.13 -9.02
C VAL A 569 21.04 -12.79 -8.79
N ASP A 570 21.36 -11.54 -8.47
CA ASP A 570 22.72 -11.11 -8.15
C ASP A 570 23.30 -11.84 -6.94
N GLN A 571 22.51 -11.98 -5.88
CA GLN A 571 22.89 -12.71 -4.67
C GLN A 571 23.16 -14.19 -4.95
N ILE A 572 22.30 -14.83 -5.76
CA ILE A 572 22.49 -16.24 -6.17
C ILE A 572 23.81 -16.36 -6.94
N TYR A 573 24.10 -15.50 -7.90
CA TYR A 573 25.35 -15.53 -8.65
C TYR A 573 26.57 -15.28 -7.79
N GLN A 574 26.53 -14.38 -6.81
CA GLN A 574 27.61 -14.19 -5.85
C GLN A 574 27.91 -15.46 -5.07
N VAL A 575 26.89 -16.18 -4.64
CA VAL A 575 27.06 -17.46 -3.94
C VAL A 575 27.64 -18.52 -4.88
N GLN A 576 27.14 -18.62 -6.12
CA GLN A 576 27.65 -19.54 -7.13
C GLN A 576 29.13 -19.29 -7.45
N ASP A 577 29.52 -18.03 -7.63
CA ASP A 577 30.89 -17.62 -7.92
C ASP A 577 31.82 -17.97 -6.75
N ASN A 578 31.39 -17.78 -5.50
CA ASN A 578 32.14 -18.13 -4.29
C ASN A 578 32.29 -19.64 -4.10
N LEU A 579 31.33 -20.44 -4.56
CA LEU A 579 31.37 -21.89 -4.42
C LEU A 579 31.98 -22.62 -5.63
N GLY A 580 32.09 -21.94 -6.76
CA GLY A 580 32.52 -22.53 -8.03
C GLY A 580 31.53 -23.55 -8.62
N GLU A 581 30.27 -23.57 -8.15
CA GLU A 581 29.26 -24.52 -8.60
C GLU A 581 27.86 -23.88 -8.77
N ASN A 582 27.07 -24.40 -9.69
CA ASN A 582 25.69 -24.00 -9.85
C ASN A 582 24.82 -24.50 -8.71
N ILE A 583 24.08 -23.60 -8.06
CA ILE A 583 23.23 -23.91 -6.90
C ILE A 583 21.76 -24.01 -7.24
N VAL A 584 21.29 -23.43 -8.36
CA VAL A 584 19.89 -23.50 -8.83
C VAL A 584 19.78 -24.62 -9.84
N ASN A 585 18.91 -25.58 -9.59
CA ASN A 585 18.63 -26.69 -10.51
C ASN A 585 17.48 -26.36 -11.46
N ALA A 586 16.41 -25.76 -10.95
CA ALA A 586 15.28 -25.28 -11.75
C ALA A 586 14.70 -24.00 -11.16
N ALA A 587 14.08 -23.19 -12.01
CA ALA A 587 13.44 -21.94 -11.58
C ALA A 587 12.25 -21.57 -12.48
N THR A 588 11.33 -20.78 -11.95
CA THR A 588 10.24 -20.08 -12.67
C THR A 588 9.79 -18.89 -11.82
N ASP A 589 9.04 -17.96 -12.38
CA ASP A 589 8.28 -16.98 -11.63
C ASP A 589 6.82 -17.43 -11.44
N ILE A 590 6.19 -16.98 -10.37
CA ILE A 590 4.79 -17.34 -10.09
C ILE A 590 3.91 -16.17 -10.49
N THR A 591 3.09 -16.35 -11.53
CA THR A 591 2.24 -15.29 -12.09
C THR A 591 0.77 -15.73 -12.24
N GLY A 592 0.18 -15.62 -13.43
CA GLY A 592 -1.26 -15.75 -13.67
C GLY A 592 -1.87 -17.10 -13.31
N PHE A 593 -1.13 -18.19 -13.44
CA PHE A 593 -1.63 -19.55 -13.15
C PHE A 593 -1.48 -19.96 -11.66
N GLY A 594 -1.06 -19.03 -10.81
CA GLY A 594 -0.84 -19.29 -9.40
C GLY A 594 0.31 -20.27 -9.15
N PHE A 595 0.59 -20.53 -7.87
CA PHE A 595 1.70 -21.42 -7.50
C PHE A 595 1.53 -22.86 -8.06
N ILE A 596 0.33 -23.41 -7.95
CA ILE A 596 0.04 -24.79 -8.39
C ILE A 596 0.25 -24.95 -9.90
N GLY A 597 -0.24 -23.99 -10.70
CA GLY A 597 -0.10 -24.05 -12.16
C GLY A 597 1.37 -24.05 -12.61
N HIS A 598 2.16 -23.09 -12.12
CA HIS A 598 3.58 -22.98 -12.47
C HIS A 598 4.42 -24.15 -11.97
N LEU A 599 4.16 -24.66 -10.74
CA LEU A 599 4.85 -25.84 -10.25
C LEU A 599 4.50 -27.10 -11.09
N LYS A 600 3.21 -27.26 -11.50
CA LYS A 600 2.81 -28.34 -12.41
C LYS A 600 3.56 -28.27 -13.73
N GLU A 601 3.73 -27.07 -14.29
CA GLU A 601 4.55 -26.87 -15.51
C GLU A 601 5.99 -27.34 -15.29
N MET A 602 6.65 -26.93 -14.19
CA MET A 602 8.02 -27.36 -13.88
C MET A 602 8.14 -28.87 -13.75
N ILE A 603 7.20 -29.53 -13.04
CA ILE A 603 7.22 -30.97 -12.84
C ILE A 603 6.99 -31.71 -14.17
N ASN A 604 6.01 -31.28 -14.97
CA ASN A 604 5.72 -31.89 -16.26
C ASN A 604 6.91 -31.77 -17.24
N SER A 605 7.51 -30.58 -17.32
CA SER A 605 8.70 -30.34 -18.14
C SER A 605 9.89 -31.18 -17.66
N SER A 606 10.09 -31.29 -16.35
CA SER A 606 11.16 -32.12 -15.76
C SER A 606 10.90 -33.59 -16.00
N ASN A 607 9.67 -34.10 -15.83
CA ASN A 607 9.34 -35.49 -16.05
C ASN A 607 9.44 -35.89 -17.55
N LEU A 608 9.07 -35.00 -18.45
CA LEU A 608 9.29 -35.22 -19.88
C LEU A 608 10.79 -35.34 -20.21
N TYR A 609 11.63 -34.42 -19.67
CA TYR A 609 13.07 -34.47 -19.83
C TYR A 609 13.65 -35.78 -19.24
N ARG A 610 13.25 -36.18 -18.02
CA ARG A 610 13.70 -37.38 -17.33
C ARG A 610 13.32 -38.65 -18.08
N LYS A 611 12.09 -38.71 -18.62
CA LYS A 611 11.61 -39.85 -19.45
C LYS A 611 12.49 -40.03 -20.67
N ASN A 612 12.85 -38.93 -21.36
CA ASN A 612 13.72 -38.99 -22.54
C ASN A 612 15.16 -39.41 -22.21
N HIS A 613 15.56 -39.38 -20.91
CA HIS A 613 16.87 -39.79 -20.43
C HIS A 613 16.83 -41.07 -19.55
N ASN A 614 15.75 -41.84 -19.59
CA ASN A 614 15.53 -43.07 -18.81
C ASN A 614 15.73 -42.88 -17.30
N GLN A 615 15.23 -41.77 -16.76
CA GLN A 615 15.25 -41.47 -15.32
C GLN A 615 13.83 -41.59 -14.75
N ASN A 616 13.72 -41.92 -13.43
CA ASN A 616 12.44 -42.01 -12.73
C ASN A 616 11.70 -40.66 -12.72
N GLU A 617 10.39 -40.69 -12.83
CA GLU A 617 9.55 -39.51 -12.65
C GLU A 617 9.64 -38.96 -11.22
N ILE A 618 9.41 -37.68 -11.08
CA ILE A 618 9.43 -36.95 -9.81
C ILE A 618 8.07 -36.36 -9.49
N LYS A 619 7.87 -36.06 -8.20
CA LYS A 619 6.73 -35.35 -7.65
C LYS A 619 7.18 -34.30 -6.63
N ALA A 620 6.35 -33.33 -6.37
CA ALA A 620 6.58 -32.35 -5.30
C ALA A 620 5.78 -32.71 -4.04
N VAL A 621 6.41 -32.59 -2.89
CA VAL A 621 5.78 -32.67 -1.57
C VAL A 621 5.84 -31.29 -0.93
N LEU A 622 4.68 -30.67 -0.72
CA LEU A 622 4.55 -29.29 -0.27
C LEU A 622 4.15 -29.24 1.20
N ASN A 623 4.86 -28.44 2.02
CA ASN A 623 4.39 -28.08 3.35
C ASN A 623 3.38 -26.92 3.23
N LEU A 624 2.10 -27.25 3.36
CA LEU A 624 1.02 -26.28 3.15
C LEU A 624 1.08 -25.09 4.13
N MET A 625 1.59 -25.30 5.33
CA MET A 625 1.69 -24.25 6.36
C MET A 625 2.88 -23.31 6.13
N ALA A 626 3.88 -23.72 5.39
CA ALA A 626 5.06 -22.91 5.09
C ALA A 626 4.78 -21.74 4.11
N PHE A 627 3.64 -21.74 3.44
CA PHE A 627 3.30 -20.64 2.52
C PHE A 627 2.86 -19.39 3.26
N ASN A 628 3.66 -18.32 3.12
CA ASN A 628 3.35 -17.01 3.63
C ASN A 628 2.36 -16.27 2.72
N SER A 629 1.47 -15.50 3.31
CA SER A 629 0.56 -14.59 2.60
C SER A 629 0.79 -13.15 3.02
N TYR A 630 0.41 -12.21 2.17
CA TYR A 630 0.29 -10.83 2.61
C TYR A 630 -0.73 -10.73 3.77
N PRO A 631 -0.61 -9.71 4.64
CA PRO A 631 -1.56 -9.53 5.74
C PRO A 631 -3.01 -9.52 5.25
N ASN A 632 -3.93 -10.03 6.06
CA ASN A 632 -5.38 -10.10 5.83
C ASN A 632 -5.85 -10.99 4.65
N VAL A 633 -4.93 -11.57 3.85
CA VAL A 633 -5.31 -12.41 2.69
C VAL A 633 -6.13 -13.62 3.14
N MET A 634 -5.73 -14.29 4.22
CA MET A 634 -6.49 -15.45 4.73
C MET A 634 -7.90 -15.06 5.21
N GLU A 635 -8.06 -13.85 5.75
CA GLU A 635 -9.39 -13.33 6.12
C GLU A 635 -10.25 -13.04 4.88
N LEU A 636 -9.64 -12.50 3.82
CA LEU A 636 -10.33 -12.26 2.55
C LEU A 636 -10.78 -13.55 1.89
N ILE A 637 -9.96 -14.60 1.92
CA ILE A 637 -10.32 -15.93 1.42
C ILE A 637 -11.57 -16.45 2.17
N ARG A 638 -11.60 -16.36 3.50
CA ARG A 638 -12.75 -16.72 4.33
C ARG A 638 -14.01 -15.93 3.99
N LYS A 639 -13.87 -14.68 3.58
CA LYS A 639 -14.96 -13.82 3.10
C LYS A 639 -15.37 -14.13 1.66
N GLY A 640 -14.75 -15.10 1.00
CA GLY A 640 -15.07 -15.50 -0.37
C GLY A 640 -14.51 -14.58 -1.46
N VAL A 641 -13.52 -13.74 -1.15
CA VAL A 641 -12.87 -12.87 -2.13
C VAL A 641 -11.95 -13.69 -3.01
N ARG A 642 -12.16 -13.65 -4.32
CA ARG A 642 -11.39 -14.38 -5.33
C ARG A 642 -11.18 -13.54 -6.58
N SER A 643 -10.10 -13.80 -7.31
CA SER A 643 -9.82 -13.17 -8.61
C SER A 643 -10.59 -13.86 -9.74
N THR A 644 -10.66 -13.25 -10.91
CA THR A 644 -11.35 -13.82 -12.10
C THR A 644 -10.72 -15.11 -12.61
N LEU A 645 -9.41 -15.31 -12.45
CA LEU A 645 -8.73 -16.54 -12.86
C LEU A 645 -8.85 -17.70 -11.86
N PHE A 646 -9.43 -17.46 -10.69
CA PHE A 646 -9.52 -18.49 -9.64
C PHE A 646 -10.17 -19.78 -10.14
N ASP A 647 -11.32 -19.69 -10.79
CA ASP A 647 -12.06 -20.89 -11.25
C ASP A 647 -11.29 -21.66 -12.33
N SER A 648 -10.55 -20.95 -13.19
CA SER A 648 -9.67 -21.57 -14.19
C SER A 648 -8.48 -22.27 -13.52
N ASN A 649 -7.82 -21.62 -12.56
CA ASN A 649 -6.69 -22.21 -11.84
C ASN A 649 -7.13 -23.39 -10.95
N LYS A 650 -8.36 -23.34 -10.43
CA LYS A 650 -8.92 -24.44 -9.65
C LYS A 650 -9.07 -25.71 -10.46
N LYS A 651 -9.46 -25.64 -11.74
CA LYS A 651 -9.53 -26.82 -12.63
C LYS A 651 -8.19 -27.55 -12.71
N ILE A 652 -7.07 -26.79 -12.77
CA ILE A 652 -5.72 -27.38 -12.78
C ILE A 652 -5.47 -28.20 -11.50
N TYR A 653 -5.91 -27.68 -10.36
CA TYR A 653 -5.81 -28.38 -9.08
C TYR A 653 -6.73 -29.60 -9.01
N ASP A 654 -7.99 -29.47 -9.44
CA ASP A 654 -8.97 -30.56 -9.45
C ASP A 654 -8.46 -31.75 -10.30
N GLU A 655 -7.87 -31.49 -11.47
CA GLU A 655 -7.19 -32.54 -12.29
C GLU A 655 -6.07 -33.27 -11.55
N ILE A 656 -5.33 -32.59 -10.66
CA ILE A 656 -4.27 -33.21 -9.87
C ILE A 656 -4.89 -34.14 -8.79
N VAL A 657 -5.94 -33.66 -8.12
CA VAL A 657 -6.56 -34.35 -6.98
C VAL A 657 -7.40 -35.56 -7.42
N GLU A 658 -8.01 -35.47 -8.62
CA GLU A 658 -8.77 -36.60 -9.22
C GLU A 658 -7.91 -37.82 -9.55
N LYS A 659 -6.59 -37.65 -9.74
CA LYS A 659 -5.66 -38.75 -9.93
C LYS A 659 -5.54 -39.61 -8.66
N LYS A 660 -5.28 -40.90 -8.83
CA LYS A 660 -4.93 -41.77 -7.70
C LYS A 660 -3.71 -41.20 -6.97
N PHE A 661 -3.66 -41.31 -5.66
CA PHE A 661 -2.63 -40.68 -4.81
C PHE A 661 -1.19 -40.93 -5.31
N ALA A 662 -0.89 -42.17 -5.69
CA ALA A 662 0.41 -42.55 -6.25
C ALA A 662 0.73 -41.90 -7.60
N GLN A 663 -0.27 -41.40 -8.33
CA GLN A 663 -0.12 -40.79 -9.67
C GLN A 663 -0.06 -39.25 -9.59
N ARG A 664 -0.28 -38.67 -8.40
CA ARG A 664 -0.29 -37.21 -8.24
C ARG A 664 1.12 -36.62 -8.37
N GLU A 665 1.24 -35.58 -9.13
CA GLU A 665 2.49 -34.82 -9.28
C GLU A 665 2.78 -33.91 -8.10
N ILE A 666 1.76 -33.49 -7.38
CA ILE A 666 1.85 -32.65 -6.20
C ILE A 666 1.10 -33.27 -5.05
N ILE A 667 1.77 -33.43 -3.93
CA ILE A 667 1.23 -33.97 -2.67
C ILE A 667 1.41 -32.89 -1.59
N PHE A 668 0.44 -32.81 -0.70
CA PHE A 668 0.50 -31.91 0.46
C PHE A 668 0.88 -32.73 1.71
N ASP A 669 1.98 -32.29 2.34
CA ASP A 669 2.38 -32.73 3.67
C ASP A 669 1.53 -31.96 4.68
N LEU A 670 0.62 -32.67 5.32
CA LEU A 670 -0.36 -32.11 6.27
C LEU A 670 0.09 -32.46 7.68
N GLU A 671 0.29 -31.46 8.51
CA GLU A 671 0.53 -31.65 9.94
C GLU A 671 -0.71 -32.32 10.58
N GLU A 672 -0.50 -33.26 11.49
CA GLU A 672 -1.58 -33.94 12.24
C GLU A 672 -2.44 -32.91 12.97
N GLY A 673 -3.77 -32.98 12.81
CA GLY A 673 -4.72 -32.07 13.48
C GLY A 673 -5.09 -30.82 12.72
N LEU A 674 -4.66 -30.64 11.46
CA LEU A 674 -5.13 -29.51 10.62
C LEU A 674 -6.62 -29.68 10.29
N ASN A 675 -7.38 -28.59 10.55
CA ASN A 675 -8.79 -28.50 10.18
C ASN A 675 -8.93 -28.40 8.64
N SER A 676 -9.87 -29.14 8.06
CA SER A 676 -10.20 -29.13 6.62
C SER A 676 -10.42 -27.72 6.06
N ALA A 677 -11.01 -26.83 6.84
CA ALA A 677 -11.22 -25.43 6.44
C ALA A 677 -9.88 -24.68 6.22
N LYS A 678 -8.89 -24.86 7.10
CA LYS A 678 -7.54 -24.25 6.93
C LYS A 678 -6.81 -24.81 5.72
N ILE A 679 -6.98 -26.09 5.43
CA ILE A 679 -6.41 -26.74 4.24
C ILE A 679 -7.01 -26.08 2.99
N SER A 680 -8.33 -25.96 2.91
CA SER A 680 -9.02 -25.32 1.79
C SER A 680 -8.56 -23.86 1.60
N GLU A 681 -8.50 -23.07 2.67
CA GLU A 681 -8.01 -21.69 2.62
C GLU A 681 -6.59 -21.59 2.05
N LYS A 682 -5.68 -22.49 2.45
CA LYS A 682 -4.30 -22.48 1.96
C LYS A 682 -4.21 -22.93 0.50
N ILE A 683 -5.03 -23.90 0.09
CA ILE A 683 -5.11 -24.30 -1.32
C ILE A 683 -5.59 -23.12 -2.17
N GLU A 684 -6.61 -22.39 -1.74
CA GLU A 684 -7.08 -21.19 -2.44
C GLU A 684 -5.98 -20.14 -2.59
N LEU A 685 -5.13 -19.94 -1.58
CA LEU A 685 -3.97 -19.07 -1.66
C LEU A 685 -3.00 -19.50 -2.77
N LEU A 686 -2.78 -20.81 -2.95
CA LEU A 686 -1.87 -21.35 -3.97
C LEU A 686 -2.43 -21.23 -5.39
N LEU A 687 -3.72 -21.04 -5.55
CA LEU A 687 -4.43 -20.84 -6.82
C LEU A 687 -4.52 -19.38 -7.24
N ASP A 688 -4.19 -18.44 -6.33
CA ASP A 688 -4.32 -17.02 -6.58
C ASP A 688 -3.29 -16.55 -7.60
N PRO A 689 -3.70 -15.82 -8.68
CA PRO A 689 -2.77 -15.23 -9.63
C PRO A 689 -1.92 -14.13 -8.97
N GLN A 690 -0.64 -14.06 -9.35
CA GLN A 690 0.30 -13.11 -8.80
C GLN A 690 0.75 -12.11 -9.88
N THR A 691 0.78 -10.82 -9.56
CA THR A 691 1.44 -9.78 -10.36
C THR A 691 2.75 -9.42 -9.68
N CYS A 692 3.86 -9.36 -10.41
CA CYS A 692 5.21 -9.29 -9.86
C CYS A 692 5.40 -10.35 -8.77
N GLY A 693 4.96 -11.56 -9.03
CA GLY A 693 4.93 -12.65 -8.07
C GLY A 693 6.32 -13.10 -7.62
N PRO A 694 6.39 -14.09 -6.74
CA PRO A 694 7.67 -14.60 -6.27
C PRO A 694 8.40 -15.39 -7.36
N LEU A 695 9.73 -15.43 -7.24
CA LEU A 695 10.53 -16.46 -7.90
C LEU A 695 10.43 -17.75 -7.10
N LEU A 696 10.25 -18.86 -7.81
CA LEU A 696 10.33 -20.22 -7.29
C LEU A 696 11.62 -20.86 -7.81
N ILE A 697 12.48 -21.31 -6.89
CA ILE A 697 13.71 -22.03 -7.27
C ILE A 697 13.80 -23.38 -6.59
N SER A 698 14.50 -24.31 -7.22
CA SER A 698 14.84 -25.61 -6.70
C SER A 698 16.36 -25.70 -6.53
N CYS A 699 16.80 -26.21 -5.38
CA CYS A 699 18.22 -26.41 -5.08
C CYS A 699 18.44 -27.56 -4.11
N LYS A 700 19.70 -28.04 -4.00
CA LYS A 700 20.06 -29.05 -2.99
C LYS A 700 19.93 -28.51 -1.56
N PRO A 701 19.52 -29.34 -0.57
CA PRO A 701 19.34 -28.89 0.82
C PRO A 701 20.58 -28.21 1.43
N LYS A 702 21.79 -28.63 1.05
CA LYS A 702 23.04 -28.05 1.56
C LYS A 702 23.20 -26.54 1.28
N TYR A 703 22.44 -26.02 0.31
CA TYR A 703 22.49 -24.60 -0.07
C TYR A 703 21.44 -23.76 0.65
N GLU A 704 20.46 -24.33 1.37
CA GLU A 704 19.41 -23.62 2.10
C GLU A 704 19.97 -22.48 2.99
N LYS A 705 21.11 -22.69 3.61
CA LYS A 705 21.78 -21.71 4.48
C LYS A 705 22.13 -20.38 3.80
N TYR A 706 22.29 -20.35 2.46
CA TYR A 706 22.61 -19.12 1.69
C TYR A 706 21.37 -18.31 1.32
N PHE A 707 20.16 -18.88 1.45
CA PHE A 707 18.89 -18.26 1.10
C PHE A 707 18.13 -17.66 2.29
N LYS A 708 18.78 -17.52 3.44
CA LYS A 708 18.20 -16.89 4.63
C LYS A 708 17.85 -15.42 4.33
N ASN A 709 16.74 -14.94 4.93
CA ASN A 709 16.23 -13.56 4.92
C ASN A 709 15.31 -13.16 3.73
N ASN A 710 15.48 -13.72 2.53
CA ASN A 710 14.69 -13.34 1.34
C ASN A 710 13.91 -14.52 0.74
N TRP A 711 14.11 -15.72 1.26
CA TRP A 711 13.52 -16.96 0.75
C TRP A 711 12.98 -17.81 1.89
N TYR A 712 11.94 -18.57 1.61
CA TYR A 712 11.41 -19.53 2.55
C TYR A 712 11.09 -20.85 1.84
N LYS A 713 11.36 -21.93 2.56
CA LYS A 713 11.19 -23.28 2.06
C LYS A 713 9.72 -23.68 2.10
N VAL A 714 9.18 -24.10 0.95
CA VAL A 714 7.77 -24.47 0.79
C VAL A 714 7.54 -25.95 0.51
N GLY A 715 8.60 -26.69 0.19
CA GLY A 715 8.47 -28.11 -0.11
C GLY A 715 9.78 -28.76 -0.55
N ARG A 716 9.66 -29.98 -1.06
CA ARG A 716 10.76 -30.78 -1.60
C ARG A 716 10.32 -31.56 -2.81
N ILE A 717 11.29 -32.01 -3.61
CA ILE A 717 11.10 -32.91 -4.75
C ILE A 717 11.50 -34.33 -4.33
N CYS A 718 10.70 -35.31 -4.67
CA CYS A 718 10.94 -36.74 -4.41
C CYS A 718 10.75 -37.54 -5.69
N ASP A 719 11.30 -38.76 -5.74
CA ASP A 719 10.94 -39.72 -6.77
C ASP A 719 9.46 -40.12 -6.62
N LYS A 720 8.82 -40.43 -7.73
CA LYS A 720 7.37 -40.67 -7.76
C LYS A 720 7.01 -41.99 -7.10
N ASP A 721 7.94 -42.95 -7.14
CA ASP A 721 7.76 -44.32 -6.60
C ASP A 721 7.99 -44.38 -5.07
N ILE A 722 8.40 -43.32 -4.45
CA ILE A 722 8.53 -43.16 -3.00
C ILE A 722 7.33 -42.36 -2.47
#